data_90687828a709b5677ccff762b9f6d000
#
_entry.id   90687828a709b5677ccff762b9f6d000
#
_cell.length_a   1.000
_cell.length_b   1.000
_cell.length_c   1.000
_cell.angle_alpha   90.00
_cell.angle_beta   90.00
_cell.angle_gamma   90.00
#
_symmetry.space_group_name_H-M   'P 1'
#
loop_
_entity.id
_entity.type
_entity.pdbx_description
1 polymer ?
#
loop_
_entity_poly.entity_id
_entity_poly.type
_entity_poly.pdbx_seq_one_letter_code
_entity_poly.pdbx_strand_id
1 'polypeptide(L)'
;MLSLLSEVAEQRPLMCLVDDQQWLDRASAQALAFVARRLGAESVGLVFAARGKSSDLAGVLELVVGGLQEADARALLDAVLTGPIDARVRDQIVIESRGNPLALLELPQGLAPAELAGGYGLPGLGPLSGDIEEAFRRRIGVLPEPTRQLLLIAAADPSGDPALVWRAAGLLRITSDAAVPVADTGLAEFGTRVRFRHPLARSAAYRSAPAQDRREAHRALAEATDRHLNPDRRAWHRAKAAPGPDEDIATELEHSASRARACGGLTAAAAFLKQAATLTLDPAHRASRALDAAQATIQAGAFDATRDLLAMAETGRLSALQQAQVDMVRAQLAFNTSRGGQAPRLLVKAARQLAPIDAVLSRATYLDALVAAIFAGRLADPGGHVLEAARAATTAPPPPHAPRAPDHLLDGTAAGIHAGYAAGVPGLRRALTTYGAGMSAEEELHWMYLASITAIRLWDDERWEALSTRYVRLARETGALSELPLALTSRAYTLLFAGDLTTAASLINELQEVKEATGSGLASYGAMGLAALRGDQARASAAVDATLEDVTRRGEGIGITFAEWANAILHNGLGRYDKAMAAGLRANAYDKDLAALSWSLPELIEAAVRCGMTELATGALGQLIEMATATGTDWVLGVKARSQALLSEGDAAEHQYREAIAHLGKTRMRVDLARAHLLYGEWLRRERRRTDAREQLRTAHGMLEATGMAAFAERAAREVRAAGGTAHRRTVPSRHEELTAQETQIARMARDGLSNPEIATRLFISARTVQYHLRKVFTKLGITSRTQLERVLPSGPHGL
;
A
#
# COMPACT_ATOMS: atom_id res chain seq x y z
N MET A 1 -14.06 27.59 -36.14
CA MET A 1 -13.74 26.68 -34.98
C MET A 1 -14.33 25.28 -35.23
N LEU A 2 -15.65 25.11 -35.47
CA LEU A 2 -16.23 23.78 -35.72
C LEU A 2 -15.51 23.06 -36.86
N SER A 3 -15.32 23.72 -38.05
CA SER A 3 -14.64 23.14 -39.20
C SER A 3 -13.18 22.71 -38.89
N LEU A 4 -12.45 23.48 -38.08
CA LEU A 4 -11.10 23.14 -37.67
C LEU A 4 -11.06 21.93 -36.72
N LEU A 5 -12.00 21.85 -35.78
CA LEU A 5 -12.11 20.71 -34.88
C LEU A 5 -12.54 19.44 -35.64
N SER A 6 -13.44 19.55 -36.60
CA SER A 6 -13.87 18.44 -37.46
C SER A 6 -12.70 17.92 -38.30
N GLU A 7 -11.91 18.80 -38.92
CA GLU A 7 -10.75 18.44 -39.73
C GLU A 7 -9.68 17.69 -38.90
N VAL A 8 -9.39 18.16 -37.68
CA VAL A 8 -8.47 17.47 -36.76
C VAL A 8 -9.04 16.13 -36.35
N ALA A 9 -10.35 16.05 -36.10
CA ALA A 9 -11.01 14.84 -35.63
C ALA A 9 -11.17 13.76 -36.73
N GLU A 10 -10.98 14.11 -38.01
CA GLU A 10 -10.92 13.11 -39.11
C GLU A 10 -9.68 12.17 -38.95
N GLN A 11 -8.61 12.65 -38.37
CA GLN A 11 -7.41 11.87 -38.18
C GLN A 11 -7.37 11.11 -36.85
N ARG A 12 -7.88 11.71 -35.76
CA ARG A 12 -7.98 11.13 -34.43
C ARG A 12 -9.16 11.70 -33.66
N PRO A 13 -9.90 10.89 -32.88
CA PRO A 13 -10.94 11.41 -31.99
C PRO A 13 -10.40 12.51 -31.08
N LEU A 14 -11.13 13.59 -30.95
CA LEU A 14 -10.74 14.76 -30.16
C LEU A 14 -11.64 14.89 -28.93
N MET A 15 -11.03 14.99 -27.74
CA MET A 15 -11.72 15.31 -26.49
C MET A 15 -11.23 16.67 -26.01
N CYS A 16 -12.16 17.61 -25.90
CA CYS A 16 -11.89 18.93 -25.33
C CYS A 16 -12.50 19.03 -23.95
N LEU A 17 -11.69 19.27 -22.94
CA LEU A 17 -12.11 19.47 -21.56
C LEU A 17 -11.98 20.95 -21.22
N VAL A 18 -13.07 21.55 -20.78
CA VAL A 18 -13.14 22.93 -20.32
C VAL A 18 -13.45 22.90 -18.83
N ASP A 19 -12.42 22.98 -18.03
CA ASP A 19 -12.55 23.03 -16.57
C ASP A 19 -12.85 24.47 -16.13
N ASP A 20 -13.62 24.60 -15.03
CA ASP A 20 -13.97 25.90 -14.45
C ASP A 20 -14.56 26.88 -15.51
N GLN A 21 -15.53 26.47 -16.30
CA GLN A 21 -16.16 27.24 -17.40
C GLN A 21 -16.54 28.66 -17.00
N GLN A 22 -16.83 28.89 -15.72
CA GLN A 22 -17.19 30.23 -15.20
C GLN A 22 -16.04 31.25 -15.28
N TRP A 23 -14.81 30.84 -15.56
CA TRP A 23 -13.63 31.70 -15.74
C TRP A 23 -13.34 32.04 -17.20
N LEU A 24 -14.08 31.46 -18.15
CA LEU A 24 -13.95 31.83 -19.56
C LEU A 24 -14.45 33.25 -19.79
N ASP A 25 -13.80 33.96 -20.69
CA ASP A 25 -14.36 35.20 -21.22
C ASP A 25 -15.62 34.91 -22.03
N ARG A 26 -16.50 35.87 -22.09
CA ARG A 26 -17.84 35.73 -22.68
C ARG A 26 -17.81 35.28 -24.16
N ALA A 27 -16.84 35.78 -24.92
CA ALA A 27 -16.73 35.43 -26.36
C ALA A 27 -16.28 33.97 -26.53
N SER A 28 -15.32 33.51 -25.75
CA SER A 28 -14.85 32.12 -25.74
C SER A 28 -15.94 31.16 -25.25
N ALA A 29 -16.67 31.51 -24.19
CA ALA A 29 -17.75 30.70 -23.66
C ALA A 29 -18.89 30.54 -24.72
N GLN A 30 -19.29 31.63 -25.37
CA GLN A 30 -20.30 31.58 -26.42
C GLN A 30 -19.85 30.80 -27.66
N ALA A 31 -18.60 30.96 -28.09
CA ALA A 31 -18.04 30.23 -29.21
C ALA A 31 -17.99 28.71 -28.96
N LEU A 32 -17.54 28.31 -27.78
CA LEU A 32 -17.48 26.89 -27.38
C LEU A 32 -18.89 26.31 -27.20
N ALA A 33 -19.81 27.02 -26.60
CA ALA A 33 -21.20 26.64 -26.47
C ALA A 33 -21.92 26.51 -27.81
N PHE A 34 -21.61 27.40 -28.77
CA PHE A 34 -22.11 27.29 -30.14
C PHE A 34 -21.59 26.02 -30.84
N VAL A 35 -20.33 25.69 -30.67
CA VAL A 35 -19.73 24.44 -31.18
C VAL A 35 -20.37 23.23 -30.52
N ALA A 36 -20.45 23.20 -29.20
CA ALA A 36 -21.00 22.09 -28.43
C ALA A 36 -22.43 21.69 -28.88
N ARG A 37 -23.28 22.68 -29.16
CA ARG A 37 -24.66 22.45 -29.66
C ARG A 37 -24.75 21.91 -31.08
N ARG A 38 -23.63 21.92 -31.81
CA ARG A 38 -23.56 21.49 -33.23
C ARG A 38 -22.74 20.25 -33.48
N LEU A 39 -22.09 19.72 -32.43
CA LEU A 39 -21.42 18.44 -32.51
C LEU A 39 -22.46 17.32 -32.56
N GLY A 40 -22.57 16.65 -33.70
CA GLY A 40 -23.53 15.56 -33.86
C GLY A 40 -22.97 14.32 -34.53
N ALA A 41 -22.02 14.51 -35.42
CA ALA A 41 -21.44 13.44 -36.24
C ALA A 41 -19.91 13.41 -36.20
N GLU A 42 -19.32 14.45 -35.66
CA GLU A 42 -17.87 14.57 -35.53
C GLU A 42 -17.33 13.72 -34.38
N SER A 43 -16.15 13.15 -34.58
CA SER A 43 -15.44 12.44 -33.50
C SER A 43 -14.83 13.41 -32.48
N VAL A 44 -15.67 14.39 -32.04
CA VAL A 44 -15.29 15.44 -31.07
C VAL A 44 -16.20 15.36 -29.86
N GLY A 45 -15.62 15.24 -28.67
CA GLY A 45 -16.32 15.38 -27.39
C GLY A 45 -15.95 16.71 -26.74
N LEU A 46 -16.94 17.46 -26.27
CA LEU A 46 -16.76 18.67 -25.45
C LEU A 46 -17.34 18.40 -24.05
N VAL A 47 -16.55 18.51 -23.04
CA VAL A 47 -16.97 18.39 -21.63
C VAL A 47 -16.68 19.70 -20.92
N PHE A 48 -17.70 20.29 -20.30
CA PHE A 48 -17.58 21.51 -19.51
C PHE A 48 -17.80 21.15 -18.03
N ALA A 49 -16.88 21.55 -17.17
CA ALA A 49 -17.10 21.54 -15.72
C ALA A 49 -17.42 22.95 -15.25
N ALA A 50 -18.50 23.09 -14.49
CA ALA A 50 -18.96 24.37 -13.95
C ALA A 50 -19.51 24.19 -12.52
N ARG A 51 -19.34 25.20 -11.67
CA ARG A 51 -19.86 25.20 -10.28
C ARG A 51 -21.35 25.49 -10.15
N GLY A 52 -22.04 25.71 -11.25
CA GLY A 52 -23.48 26.00 -11.29
C GLY A 52 -24.01 26.09 -12.69
N LYS A 53 -25.30 26.27 -12.83
CA LYS A 53 -25.95 26.41 -14.13
C LYS A 53 -25.45 27.64 -14.87
N SER A 54 -24.92 27.43 -16.07
CA SER A 54 -24.48 28.50 -16.96
C SER A 54 -25.53 28.74 -18.03
N SER A 55 -25.95 30.01 -18.20
CA SER A 55 -26.87 30.41 -19.27
C SER A 55 -26.29 30.19 -20.67
N ASP A 56 -24.94 30.25 -20.79
CA ASP A 56 -24.26 30.08 -22.06
C ASP A 56 -24.31 28.63 -22.54
N LEU A 57 -24.40 27.66 -21.61
CA LEU A 57 -24.51 26.23 -21.92
C LEU A 57 -25.94 25.71 -22.02
N ALA A 58 -26.93 26.60 -22.05
CA ALA A 58 -28.33 26.20 -22.22
C ALA A 58 -28.51 25.34 -23.50
N GLY A 59 -29.14 24.17 -23.36
CA GLY A 59 -29.34 23.22 -24.45
C GLY A 59 -28.19 22.23 -24.68
N VAL A 60 -27.11 22.28 -23.89
CA VAL A 60 -26.11 21.21 -23.79
C VAL A 60 -26.57 20.21 -22.73
N LEU A 61 -26.29 18.92 -22.95
CA LEU A 61 -26.65 17.86 -22.01
C LEU A 61 -25.98 18.13 -20.66
N GLU A 62 -26.77 18.18 -19.59
CA GLU A 62 -26.25 18.47 -18.23
C GLU A 62 -26.20 17.17 -17.40
N LEU A 63 -25.04 16.90 -16.84
CA LEU A 63 -24.83 15.87 -15.81
C LEU A 63 -24.59 16.57 -14.48
N VAL A 64 -25.54 16.51 -13.57
CA VAL A 64 -25.37 17.04 -12.22
C VAL A 64 -24.58 16.04 -11.38
N VAL A 65 -23.34 16.40 -11.01
CA VAL A 65 -22.51 15.60 -10.14
C VAL A 65 -22.83 15.97 -8.69
N GLY A 66 -23.58 15.10 -8.00
CA GLY A 66 -23.86 15.22 -6.57
C GLY A 66 -22.70 14.70 -5.73
N GLY A 67 -22.80 14.86 -4.40
CA GLY A 67 -21.91 14.19 -3.47
C GLY A 67 -22.09 12.68 -3.51
N LEU A 68 -21.04 11.93 -3.12
CA LEU A 68 -21.10 10.49 -2.96
C LEU A 68 -22.19 10.09 -1.96
N GLN A 69 -22.84 8.97 -2.21
CA GLN A 69 -23.74 8.37 -1.22
C GLN A 69 -22.94 7.92 0.02
N GLU A 70 -23.62 7.80 1.15
CA GLU A 70 -22.96 7.51 2.43
C GLU A 70 -22.11 6.24 2.41
N ALA A 71 -22.57 5.19 1.72
CA ALA A 71 -21.83 3.94 1.55
C ALA A 71 -20.55 4.12 0.71
N ASP A 72 -20.64 4.88 -0.38
CA ASP A 72 -19.51 5.14 -1.28
C ASP A 72 -18.52 6.12 -0.62
N ALA A 73 -19.02 7.08 0.15
CA ALA A 73 -18.19 7.99 0.94
C ALA A 73 -17.38 7.25 2.01
N ARG A 74 -18.01 6.28 2.70
CA ARG A 74 -17.31 5.40 3.65
C ARG A 74 -16.27 4.51 2.92
N ALA A 75 -16.65 3.93 1.80
CA ALA A 75 -15.73 3.11 1.00
C ALA A 75 -14.52 3.90 0.50
N LEU A 76 -14.71 5.16 0.11
CA LEU A 76 -13.62 6.05 -0.27
C LEU A 76 -12.69 6.34 0.92
N LEU A 77 -13.25 6.65 2.09
CA LEU A 77 -12.46 6.86 3.30
C LEU A 77 -11.68 5.61 3.70
N ASP A 78 -12.32 4.44 3.68
CA ASP A 78 -11.68 3.17 4.02
C ASP A 78 -10.58 2.79 3.00
N ALA A 79 -10.70 3.22 1.74
CA ALA A 79 -9.69 3.01 0.71
C ALA A 79 -8.49 3.95 0.83
N VAL A 80 -8.67 5.16 1.37
CA VAL A 80 -7.63 6.19 1.45
C VAL A 80 -6.95 6.20 2.81
N LEU A 81 -7.67 5.83 3.87
CA LEU A 81 -7.09 5.79 5.21
C LEU A 81 -6.28 4.50 5.39
N THR A 82 -5.00 4.67 5.57
CA THR A 82 -4.03 3.57 5.76
C THR A 82 -4.02 3.00 7.18
N GLY A 83 -4.79 3.58 8.11
CA GLY A 83 -4.91 3.15 9.50
C GLY A 83 -6.37 3.02 9.97
N PRO A 84 -6.60 2.41 11.14
CA PRO A 84 -7.93 2.28 11.69
C PRO A 84 -8.52 3.65 11.99
N ILE A 85 -9.75 3.83 11.61
CA ILE A 85 -10.56 4.98 11.96
C ILE A 85 -11.67 4.56 12.91
N ASP A 86 -11.87 5.32 14.01
CA ASP A 86 -13.04 5.13 14.88
C ASP A 86 -14.31 5.34 14.06
N ALA A 87 -15.29 4.43 14.21
CA ALA A 87 -16.53 4.48 13.45
C ALA A 87 -17.27 5.83 13.58
N ARG A 88 -17.19 6.46 14.75
CA ARG A 88 -17.83 7.76 15.01
C ARG A 88 -17.09 8.90 14.30
N VAL A 89 -15.75 8.84 14.26
CA VAL A 89 -14.94 9.83 13.52
C VAL A 89 -15.18 9.68 12.04
N ARG A 90 -15.22 8.45 11.53
CA ARG A 90 -15.56 8.15 10.13
C ARG A 90 -16.93 8.71 9.76
N ASP A 91 -17.96 8.41 10.57
CA ASP A 91 -19.30 8.89 10.32
C ASP A 91 -19.37 10.42 10.36
N GLN A 92 -18.60 11.05 11.25
CA GLN A 92 -18.52 12.50 11.32
C GLN A 92 -17.87 13.11 10.07
N ILE A 93 -16.76 12.54 9.59
CA ILE A 93 -16.10 12.98 8.35
C ILE A 93 -17.04 12.83 7.14
N VAL A 94 -17.76 11.70 7.02
CA VAL A 94 -18.75 11.48 5.95
C VAL A 94 -19.84 12.54 5.99
N ILE A 95 -20.35 12.87 7.19
CA ILE A 95 -21.38 13.88 7.38
C ILE A 95 -20.85 15.28 7.04
N GLU A 96 -19.68 15.65 7.52
CA GLU A 96 -19.09 16.99 7.30
C GLU A 96 -18.70 17.20 5.83
N SER A 97 -18.22 16.17 5.16
CA SER A 97 -17.87 16.22 3.74
C SER A 97 -19.08 16.39 2.81
N ARG A 98 -20.30 16.03 3.28
CA ARG A 98 -21.51 15.94 2.46
C ARG A 98 -21.34 15.08 1.19
N GLY A 99 -20.48 14.08 1.28
CA GLY A 99 -20.14 13.21 0.16
C GLY A 99 -19.23 13.87 -0.90
N ASN A 100 -18.66 15.05 -0.63
CA ASN A 100 -17.70 15.67 -1.53
C ASN A 100 -16.39 14.88 -1.50
N PRO A 101 -15.94 14.27 -2.61
CA PRO A 101 -14.74 13.43 -2.64
C PRO A 101 -13.48 14.15 -2.17
N LEU A 102 -13.28 15.41 -2.58
CA LEU A 102 -12.13 16.20 -2.17
C LEU A 102 -12.13 16.44 -0.65
N ALA A 103 -13.28 16.80 -0.08
CA ALA A 103 -13.40 16.97 1.35
C ALA A 103 -13.16 15.66 2.12
N LEU A 104 -13.62 14.52 1.59
CA LEU A 104 -13.33 13.20 2.15
C LEU A 104 -11.83 12.87 2.14
N LEU A 105 -11.09 13.32 1.15
CA LEU A 105 -9.64 13.12 1.03
C LEU A 105 -8.84 14.08 1.91
N GLU A 106 -9.29 15.33 2.04
CA GLU A 106 -8.55 16.38 2.75
C GLU A 106 -8.83 16.39 4.27
N LEU A 107 -10.08 16.10 4.69
CA LEU A 107 -10.45 16.12 6.09
C LEU A 107 -9.61 15.19 6.97
N PRO A 108 -9.34 13.92 6.57
CA PRO A 108 -8.50 13.03 7.34
C PRO A 108 -7.05 13.49 7.45
N GLN A 109 -6.50 14.12 6.41
CA GLN A 109 -5.10 14.59 6.39
C GLN A 109 -4.85 15.69 7.43
N GLY A 110 -5.88 16.41 7.84
CA GLY A 110 -5.82 17.39 8.90
C GLY A 110 -5.92 16.82 10.31
N LEU A 111 -6.14 15.52 10.46
CA LEU A 111 -6.29 14.84 11.75
C LEU A 111 -5.04 14.02 12.07
N ALA A 112 -4.58 14.07 13.32
CA ALA A 112 -3.52 13.17 13.75
C ALA A 112 -4.04 11.71 13.75
N PRO A 113 -3.18 10.70 13.50
CA PRO A 113 -3.58 9.29 13.52
C PRO A 113 -4.29 8.86 14.82
N ALA A 114 -3.89 9.42 15.96
CA ALA A 114 -4.56 9.23 17.25
C ALA A 114 -6.01 9.77 17.28
N GLU A 115 -6.27 10.82 16.56
CA GLU A 115 -7.58 11.45 16.45
C GLU A 115 -8.50 10.64 15.54
N LEU A 116 -7.95 10.10 14.47
CA LEU A 116 -8.68 9.20 13.58
C LEU A 116 -9.04 7.86 14.26
N ALA A 117 -8.09 7.28 15.00
CA ALA A 117 -8.24 5.95 15.59
C ALA A 117 -9.06 5.94 16.88
N GLY A 118 -9.12 7.02 17.63
CA GLY A 118 -9.77 7.05 18.96
C GLY A 118 -10.88 8.06 19.13
N GLY A 119 -11.07 8.96 18.20
CA GLY A 119 -12.00 10.09 18.35
C GLY A 119 -11.65 11.05 19.51
N TYR A 120 -10.43 10.96 20.04
CA TYR A 120 -9.93 11.69 21.17
C TYR A 120 -8.81 12.64 20.76
N GLY A 121 -9.13 13.62 20.00
CA GLY A 121 -8.19 14.62 19.59
C GLY A 121 -8.90 15.71 18.80
N LEU A 122 -8.34 16.89 18.85
CA LEU A 122 -8.80 17.96 17.98
C LEU A 122 -7.95 17.97 16.73
N PRO A 123 -8.55 18.29 15.58
CA PRO A 123 -7.80 18.42 14.35
C PRO A 123 -6.62 19.37 14.54
N GLY A 124 -5.45 18.82 14.66
CA GLY A 124 -4.21 19.54 14.47
C GLY A 124 -4.01 19.80 13.01
N LEU A 125 -4.89 20.55 12.34
CA LEU A 125 -4.66 20.97 10.97
C LEU A 125 -3.31 21.70 10.93
N GLY A 126 -2.35 21.13 10.20
CA GLY A 126 -1.12 21.80 9.83
C GLY A 126 -1.44 23.17 9.20
N PRO A 127 -0.46 24.07 9.00
CA PRO A 127 -0.69 25.39 8.46
C PRO A 127 -1.15 25.28 7.00
N LEU A 128 -2.46 25.09 6.81
CA LEU A 128 -3.12 25.34 5.53
C LEU A 128 -3.40 26.83 5.45
N SER A 129 -2.97 27.46 4.39
CA SER A 129 -3.05 28.88 4.02
C SER A 129 -3.64 29.80 5.10
N GLY A 130 -2.77 30.54 5.81
CA GLY A 130 -3.11 31.35 6.98
C GLY A 130 -4.27 32.33 6.82
N ASP A 131 -4.61 32.69 5.59
CA ASP A 131 -5.68 33.64 5.26
C ASP A 131 -7.09 33.12 5.54
N ILE A 132 -7.36 31.85 5.34
CA ILE A 132 -8.70 31.26 5.53
C ILE A 132 -8.96 31.01 7.01
N GLU A 133 -7.99 30.49 7.77
CA GLU A 133 -8.12 30.28 9.21
C GLU A 133 -8.29 31.64 9.92
N GLU A 134 -7.55 32.68 9.50
CA GLU A 134 -7.66 34.03 10.02
C GLU A 134 -9.03 34.67 9.72
N ALA A 135 -9.61 34.37 8.54
CA ALA A 135 -10.96 34.82 8.23
C ALA A 135 -12.02 34.20 9.18
N PHE A 136 -11.87 32.88 9.49
CA PHE A 136 -12.74 32.24 10.49
C PHE A 136 -12.51 32.79 11.90
N ARG A 137 -11.26 33.02 12.28
CA ARG A 137 -10.91 33.60 13.59
C ARG A 137 -11.54 34.98 13.78
N ARG A 138 -11.50 35.86 12.77
CA ARG A 138 -12.17 37.18 12.82
C ARG A 138 -13.69 37.04 12.92
N ARG A 139 -14.31 36.11 12.18
CA ARG A 139 -15.77 35.88 12.27
C ARG A 139 -16.20 35.36 13.64
N ILE A 140 -15.40 34.48 14.27
CA ILE A 140 -15.64 33.98 15.61
C ILE A 140 -15.44 35.10 16.66
N GLY A 141 -14.44 35.96 16.46
CA GLY A 141 -14.10 37.04 17.42
C GLY A 141 -15.17 38.09 17.60
N VAL A 142 -16.06 38.30 16.63
CA VAL A 142 -17.17 39.25 16.73
C VAL A 142 -18.43 38.68 17.38
N LEU A 143 -18.48 37.35 17.66
CA LEU A 143 -19.61 36.68 18.26
C LEU A 143 -19.72 36.99 19.79
N PRO A 144 -20.93 37.00 20.34
CA PRO A 144 -21.12 37.10 21.79
C PRO A 144 -20.37 36.03 22.57
N GLU A 145 -19.93 36.35 23.78
CA GLU A 145 -19.15 35.41 24.63
C GLU A 145 -19.81 34.04 24.81
N PRO A 146 -21.13 33.94 25.16
CA PRO A 146 -21.79 32.63 25.28
C PRO A 146 -21.78 31.83 23.99
N THR A 147 -21.86 32.50 22.84
CA THR A 147 -21.82 31.87 21.50
C THR A 147 -20.43 31.31 21.20
N ARG A 148 -19.36 32.05 21.54
CA ARG A 148 -17.98 31.59 21.40
C ARG A 148 -17.70 30.37 22.28
N GLN A 149 -18.17 30.39 23.53
CA GLN A 149 -18.05 29.29 24.47
C GLN A 149 -18.83 28.04 23.96
N LEU A 150 -20.03 28.21 23.42
CA LEU A 150 -20.79 27.11 22.82
C LEU A 150 -20.04 26.49 21.63
N LEU A 151 -19.49 27.31 20.73
CA LEU A 151 -18.65 26.85 19.62
C LEU A 151 -17.40 26.13 20.12
N LEU A 152 -16.77 26.61 21.20
CA LEU A 152 -15.62 25.97 21.81
C LEU A 152 -15.96 24.58 22.36
N ILE A 153 -17.07 24.44 23.10
CA ILE A 153 -17.56 23.14 23.59
C ILE A 153 -17.79 22.18 22.40
N ALA A 154 -18.49 22.65 21.39
CA ALA A 154 -18.76 21.87 20.17
C ALA A 154 -17.48 21.49 19.40
N ALA A 155 -16.48 22.40 19.39
CA ALA A 155 -15.19 22.14 18.78
C ALA A 155 -14.34 21.15 19.55
N ALA A 156 -14.45 21.16 20.89
CA ALA A 156 -13.71 20.31 21.81
C ALA A 156 -14.18 18.86 21.82
N ASP A 157 -15.44 18.56 21.43
CA ASP A 157 -15.95 17.20 21.29
C ASP A 157 -16.06 16.78 19.82
N PRO A 158 -15.31 15.76 19.37
CA PRO A 158 -15.32 15.31 17.98
C PRO A 158 -16.57 14.52 17.59
N SER A 159 -17.34 14.02 18.54
CA SER A 159 -18.51 13.17 18.25
C SER A 159 -19.69 13.91 17.63
N GLY A 160 -19.75 15.23 17.80
CA GLY A 160 -20.89 16.02 17.38
C GLY A 160 -22.22 15.63 18.06
N ASP A 161 -22.16 14.99 19.23
CA ASP A 161 -23.34 14.61 20.02
C ASP A 161 -24.01 15.87 20.62
N PRO A 162 -25.18 16.30 20.11
CA PRO A 162 -25.85 17.50 20.61
C PRO A 162 -26.26 17.36 22.08
N ALA A 163 -26.63 16.16 22.54
CA ALA A 163 -27.04 15.96 23.92
C ALA A 163 -25.85 16.16 24.86
N LEU A 164 -24.65 15.72 24.50
CA LEU A 164 -23.43 15.95 25.27
C LEU A 164 -23.07 17.45 25.28
N VAL A 165 -23.08 18.09 24.09
CA VAL A 165 -22.73 19.51 23.94
C VAL A 165 -23.69 20.39 24.78
N TRP A 166 -25.01 20.14 24.73
CA TRP A 166 -25.98 20.91 25.49
C TRP A 166 -25.92 20.64 27.00
N ARG A 167 -25.63 19.41 27.45
CA ARG A 167 -25.37 19.14 28.87
C ARG A 167 -24.16 19.91 29.38
N ALA A 168 -23.07 19.90 28.61
CA ALA A 168 -21.86 20.64 28.94
C ALA A 168 -22.09 22.17 28.94
N ALA A 169 -22.82 22.69 27.95
CA ALA A 169 -23.23 24.10 27.88
C ALA A 169 -24.07 24.50 29.09
N GLY A 170 -25.00 23.64 29.51
CA GLY A 170 -25.81 23.87 30.72
C GLY A 170 -24.99 23.97 31.99
N LEU A 171 -23.93 23.16 32.15
CA LEU A 171 -22.99 23.26 33.27
C LEU A 171 -22.26 24.62 33.30
N LEU A 172 -22.04 25.24 32.15
CA LEU A 172 -21.46 26.59 32.01
C LEU A 172 -22.52 27.67 31.93
N ARG A 173 -23.79 27.39 32.21
CA ARG A 173 -24.92 28.29 32.16
C ARG A 173 -25.16 28.97 30.81
N ILE A 174 -24.79 28.30 29.72
CA ILE A 174 -25.02 28.74 28.35
C ILE A 174 -26.42 28.29 27.91
N THR A 175 -27.27 29.23 27.52
CA THR A 175 -28.65 28.98 27.07
C THR A 175 -28.69 28.64 25.58
N SER A 176 -29.81 28.08 25.11
CA SER A 176 -30.05 27.74 23.70
C SER A 176 -29.91 28.94 22.75
N ASP A 177 -30.20 30.17 23.24
CA ASP A 177 -30.10 31.39 22.44
C ASP A 177 -28.68 31.67 21.92
N ALA A 178 -27.68 31.11 22.59
CA ALA A 178 -26.28 31.18 22.15
C ALA A 178 -26.04 30.52 20.78
N ALA A 179 -26.94 29.63 20.31
CA ALA A 179 -26.81 29.00 19.00
C ALA A 179 -27.32 29.88 17.83
N VAL A 180 -28.17 30.86 18.10
CA VAL A 180 -28.76 31.73 17.07
C VAL A 180 -27.69 32.45 16.24
N PRO A 181 -26.73 33.20 16.84
CA PRO A 181 -25.69 33.84 16.05
C PRO A 181 -24.75 32.88 15.28
N VAL A 182 -24.66 31.62 15.70
CA VAL A 182 -23.88 30.60 14.98
C VAL A 182 -24.59 30.24 13.65
N ALA A 183 -25.91 30.07 13.70
CA ALA A 183 -26.70 29.78 12.54
C ALA A 183 -26.65 30.94 11.51
N ASP A 184 -26.77 32.17 11.96
CA ASP A 184 -26.71 33.39 11.14
C ASP A 184 -25.34 33.56 10.45
N THR A 185 -24.27 33.23 11.13
CA THR A 185 -22.91 33.28 10.55
C THR A 185 -22.56 32.08 9.71
N GLY A 186 -23.35 31.01 9.77
CA GLY A 186 -23.10 29.78 9.01
C GLY A 186 -21.78 29.06 9.39
N LEU A 187 -21.30 29.23 10.64
CA LEU A 187 -20.08 28.55 11.12
C LEU A 187 -20.34 27.11 11.51
N ALA A 188 -21.46 26.84 12.15
CA ALA A 188 -21.87 25.50 12.57
C ALA A 188 -23.41 25.39 12.62
N GLU A 189 -23.90 24.18 12.62
CA GLU A 189 -25.34 23.83 12.73
C GLU A 189 -25.54 22.96 13.97
N PHE A 190 -26.51 23.34 14.81
CA PHE A 190 -26.92 22.60 16.01
C PHE A 190 -28.28 21.93 15.73
N GLY A 191 -28.25 20.71 15.19
CA GLY A 191 -29.44 19.93 14.83
C GLY A 191 -29.40 18.56 15.47
N THR A 192 -29.76 17.50 14.72
CA THR A 192 -29.64 16.10 15.13
C THR A 192 -28.21 15.70 15.42
N ARG A 193 -27.26 16.41 14.84
CA ARG A 193 -25.83 16.43 15.19
C ARG A 193 -25.30 17.86 15.11
N VAL A 194 -24.28 18.15 15.90
CA VAL A 194 -23.54 19.40 15.80
C VAL A 194 -22.53 19.29 14.67
N ARG A 195 -22.61 20.21 13.70
CA ARG A 195 -21.78 20.17 12.47
C ARG A 195 -21.14 21.54 12.23
N PHE A 196 -19.85 21.58 12.09
CA PHE A 196 -19.16 22.75 11.53
C PHE A 196 -19.28 22.71 9.99
N ARG A 197 -19.64 23.88 9.38
CA ARG A 197 -19.73 23.93 7.90
C ARG A 197 -18.39 23.82 7.21
N HIS A 198 -17.31 24.08 7.94
CA HIS A 198 -15.95 23.93 7.43
C HIS A 198 -15.03 23.45 8.57
N PRO A 199 -14.12 22.48 8.31
CA PRO A 199 -13.20 21.98 9.34
C PRO A 199 -12.33 23.06 9.96
N LEU A 200 -11.89 24.04 9.14
CA LEU A 200 -11.12 25.18 9.62
C LEU A 200 -11.92 26.07 10.59
N ALA A 201 -13.23 26.12 10.48
CA ALA A 201 -14.07 26.85 11.45
C ALA A 201 -14.01 26.18 12.83
N ARG A 202 -14.02 24.84 12.87
CA ARG A 202 -13.84 24.07 14.11
C ARG A 202 -12.47 24.31 14.72
N SER A 203 -11.41 24.15 13.93
CA SER A 203 -10.03 24.41 14.35
C SER A 203 -9.85 25.85 14.85
N ALA A 204 -10.37 26.83 14.13
CA ALA A 204 -10.35 28.24 14.54
C ALA A 204 -11.07 28.48 15.87
N ALA A 205 -12.27 27.87 16.06
CA ALA A 205 -13.02 27.99 17.32
C ALA A 205 -12.22 27.47 18.52
N TYR A 206 -11.55 26.33 18.36
CA TYR A 206 -10.75 25.74 19.44
C TYR A 206 -9.45 26.50 19.69
N ARG A 207 -8.70 26.80 18.62
CA ARG A 207 -7.36 27.42 18.75
C ARG A 207 -7.40 28.88 19.16
N SER A 208 -8.45 29.62 18.78
CA SER A 208 -8.60 31.03 19.19
C SER A 208 -8.98 31.21 20.67
N ALA A 209 -9.51 30.17 21.29
CA ALA A 209 -9.92 30.26 22.71
C ALA A 209 -8.71 30.24 23.64
N PRO A 210 -8.75 31.04 24.74
CA PRO A 210 -7.77 31.02 25.81
C PRO A 210 -7.60 29.63 26.42
N ALA A 211 -6.40 29.33 26.95
CA ALA A 211 -6.12 28.02 27.54
C ALA A 211 -7.05 27.69 28.73
N GLN A 212 -7.47 28.71 29.48
CA GLN A 212 -8.40 28.54 30.59
C GLN A 212 -9.77 28.12 30.09
N ASP A 213 -10.31 28.77 29.06
CA ASP A 213 -11.63 28.50 28.50
C ASP A 213 -11.66 27.08 27.88
N ARG A 214 -10.57 26.68 27.22
CA ARG A 214 -10.41 25.31 26.73
C ARG A 214 -10.48 24.28 27.86
N ARG A 215 -9.78 24.53 28.97
CA ARG A 215 -9.85 23.66 30.17
C ARG A 215 -11.24 23.61 30.77
N GLU A 216 -11.94 24.72 30.81
CA GLU A 216 -13.33 24.80 31.32
C GLU A 216 -14.30 24.03 30.42
N ALA A 217 -14.17 24.18 29.10
CA ALA A 217 -14.97 23.43 28.13
C ALA A 217 -14.72 21.91 28.27
N HIS A 218 -13.46 21.49 28.40
CA HIS A 218 -13.13 20.08 28.62
C HIS A 218 -13.62 19.58 29.99
N ARG A 219 -13.57 20.37 31.03
CA ARG A 219 -14.11 19.99 32.35
C ARG A 219 -15.62 19.76 32.26
N ALA A 220 -16.34 20.69 31.64
CA ALA A 220 -17.79 20.56 31.45
C ALA A 220 -18.14 19.31 30.60
N LEU A 221 -17.39 19.04 29.54
CA LEU A 221 -17.56 17.85 28.73
C LEU A 221 -17.26 16.54 29.50
N ALA A 222 -16.21 16.54 30.33
CA ALA A 222 -15.88 15.39 31.19
C ALA A 222 -17.00 15.10 32.20
N GLU A 223 -17.58 16.16 32.80
CA GLU A 223 -18.66 16.03 33.77
C GLU A 223 -19.98 15.63 33.12
N ALA A 224 -20.26 16.12 31.90
CA ALA A 224 -21.42 15.73 31.10
C ALA A 224 -21.31 14.33 30.50
N THR A 225 -20.13 13.73 30.41
CA THR A 225 -19.89 12.41 29.82
C THR A 225 -20.18 11.30 30.82
N ASP A 226 -21.04 10.35 30.44
CA ASP A 226 -21.34 9.18 31.27
C ASP A 226 -20.09 8.31 31.44
N ARG A 227 -19.71 8.06 32.70
CA ARG A 227 -18.51 7.32 33.07
C ARG A 227 -18.54 5.83 32.72
N HIS A 228 -19.75 5.25 32.58
CA HIS A 228 -19.93 3.84 32.32
C HIS A 228 -20.07 3.54 30.83
N LEU A 229 -20.76 4.44 30.10
CA LEU A 229 -20.99 4.28 28.66
C LEU A 229 -19.80 4.78 27.84
N ASN A 230 -19.08 5.81 28.30
CA ASN A 230 -17.99 6.43 27.55
C ASN A 230 -16.79 6.76 28.47
N PRO A 231 -16.21 5.76 29.16
CA PRO A 231 -15.14 6.00 30.14
C PRO A 231 -13.89 6.63 29.49
N ASP A 232 -13.57 6.24 28.28
CA ASP A 232 -12.36 6.71 27.56
C ASP A 232 -12.47 8.18 27.16
N ARG A 233 -13.65 8.58 26.67
CA ARG A 233 -13.92 10.00 26.35
C ARG A 233 -13.84 10.85 27.61
N ARG A 234 -14.42 10.39 28.71
CA ARG A 234 -14.37 11.08 29.98
C ARG A 234 -12.93 11.25 30.47
N ALA A 235 -12.14 10.21 30.46
CA ALA A 235 -10.72 10.24 30.84
C ALA A 235 -9.94 11.23 29.97
N TRP A 236 -10.16 11.25 28.67
CA TRP A 236 -9.53 12.20 27.75
C TRP A 236 -9.89 13.66 28.08
N HIS A 237 -11.18 13.95 28.26
CA HIS A 237 -11.60 15.31 28.62
C HIS A 237 -11.07 15.71 29.99
N ARG A 238 -11.04 14.82 30.99
CA ARG A 238 -10.40 15.08 32.28
C ARG A 238 -8.92 15.43 32.11
N ALA A 239 -8.21 14.69 31.29
CA ALA A 239 -6.80 14.94 31.03
C ALA A 239 -6.56 16.30 30.36
N LYS A 240 -7.41 16.69 29.40
CA LYS A 240 -7.33 18.01 28.76
C LYS A 240 -7.76 19.17 29.67
N ALA A 241 -8.57 18.91 30.68
CA ALA A 241 -8.99 19.87 31.68
C ALA A 241 -7.99 20.05 32.82
N ALA A 242 -7.09 19.08 33.02
CA ALA A 242 -6.13 19.08 34.11
C ALA A 242 -5.20 20.30 34.07
N PRO A 243 -5.06 21.07 35.17
CA PRO A 243 -4.15 22.19 35.22
C PRO A 243 -2.68 21.79 35.38
N GLY A 244 -2.42 20.53 35.77
CA GLY A 244 -1.12 19.96 36.02
C GLY A 244 -1.22 18.44 36.20
N PRO A 245 -0.15 17.79 36.66
CA PRO A 245 -0.12 16.36 36.94
C PRO A 245 -1.23 15.89 37.89
N ASP A 246 -1.82 14.74 37.62
CA ASP A 246 -2.92 14.13 38.36
C ASP A 246 -2.86 12.58 38.15
N GLU A 247 -2.56 11.89 39.25
CA GLU A 247 -2.30 10.43 39.18
C GLU A 247 -3.59 9.63 38.93
N ASP A 248 -4.73 10.11 39.46
CA ASP A 248 -6.01 9.44 39.21
C ASP A 248 -6.39 9.48 37.73
N ILE A 249 -6.17 10.63 37.07
CA ILE A 249 -6.41 10.82 35.65
C ILE A 249 -5.39 9.97 34.85
N ALA A 250 -4.14 9.96 35.26
CA ALA A 250 -3.11 9.14 34.59
C ALA A 250 -3.48 7.65 34.60
N THR A 251 -3.98 7.14 35.73
CA THR A 251 -4.44 5.76 35.88
C THR A 251 -5.69 5.47 35.04
N GLU A 252 -6.66 6.40 34.98
CA GLU A 252 -7.82 6.26 34.08
C GLU A 252 -7.39 6.15 32.60
N LEU A 253 -6.38 6.92 32.19
CA LEU A 253 -5.83 6.88 30.83
C LEU A 253 -5.11 5.56 30.52
N GLU A 254 -4.39 4.97 31.48
CA GLU A 254 -3.80 3.62 31.32
C GLU A 254 -4.87 2.55 31.08
N HIS A 255 -5.97 2.59 31.86
CA HIS A 255 -7.11 1.72 31.63
C HIS A 255 -7.73 1.94 30.24
N SER A 256 -7.80 3.19 29.78
CA SER A 256 -8.29 3.52 28.44
C SER A 256 -7.35 2.99 27.36
N ALA A 257 -6.03 3.09 27.58
CA ALA A 257 -5.04 2.52 26.66
C ALA A 257 -5.16 0.99 26.54
N SER A 258 -5.38 0.32 27.68
CA SER A 258 -5.56 -1.15 27.71
C SER A 258 -6.82 -1.57 26.93
N ARG A 259 -7.93 -0.84 27.09
CA ARG A 259 -9.14 -1.09 26.30
C ARG A 259 -8.93 -0.83 24.81
N ALA A 260 -8.25 0.27 24.47
CA ALA A 260 -7.94 0.60 23.08
C ALA A 260 -7.10 -0.51 22.41
N ARG A 261 -6.06 -1.02 23.09
CA ARG A 261 -5.25 -2.16 22.60
C ARG A 261 -6.10 -3.41 22.39
N ALA A 262 -6.97 -3.75 23.32
CA ALA A 262 -7.87 -4.91 23.21
C ALA A 262 -8.78 -4.84 21.99
N CYS A 263 -9.10 -3.63 21.52
CA CYS A 263 -9.88 -3.36 20.30
C CYS A 263 -9.01 -3.12 19.05
N GLY A 264 -7.70 -3.34 19.11
CA GLY A 264 -6.79 -3.11 17.98
C GLY A 264 -6.40 -1.65 17.73
N GLY A 265 -6.75 -0.73 18.62
CA GLY A 265 -6.48 0.70 18.49
C GLY A 265 -5.10 1.11 19.02
N LEU A 266 -3.99 0.66 18.41
CA LEU A 266 -2.63 0.97 18.87
C LEU A 266 -2.35 2.48 18.95
N THR A 267 -2.81 3.24 17.97
CA THR A 267 -2.62 4.69 17.92
C THR A 267 -3.36 5.42 19.04
N ALA A 268 -4.57 4.97 19.35
CA ALA A 268 -5.34 5.51 20.48
C ALA A 268 -4.66 5.15 21.81
N ALA A 269 -4.19 3.91 21.97
CA ALA A 269 -3.46 3.48 23.15
C ALA A 269 -2.18 4.31 23.37
N ALA A 270 -1.43 4.58 22.30
CA ALA A 270 -0.25 5.44 22.34
C ALA A 270 -0.60 6.87 22.82
N ALA A 271 -1.71 7.44 22.34
CA ALA A 271 -2.17 8.78 22.75
C ALA A 271 -2.55 8.83 24.24
N PHE A 272 -3.26 7.83 24.74
CA PHE A 272 -3.61 7.73 26.16
C PHE A 272 -2.37 7.58 27.04
N LEU A 273 -1.46 6.67 26.70
CA LEU A 273 -0.23 6.45 27.47
C LEU A 273 0.69 7.68 27.47
N LYS A 274 0.84 8.35 26.33
CA LYS A 274 1.59 9.60 26.25
C LYS A 274 1.02 10.65 27.20
N GLN A 275 -0.31 10.81 27.22
CA GLN A 275 -0.96 11.77 28.08
C GLN A 275 -0.85 11.34 29.57
N ALA A 276 -0.94 10.03 29.87
CA ALA A 276 -0.73 9.49 31.20
C ALA A 276 0.67 9.82 31.73
N ALA A 277 1.72 9.57 30.94
CA ALA A 277 3.10 9.89 31.30
C ALA A 277 3.28 11.39 31.64
N THR A 278 2.65 12.29 30.88
CA THR A 278 2.73 13.74 31.15
C THR A 278 2.03 14.16 32.43
N LEU A 279 1.02 13.41 32.88
CA LEU A 279 0.23 13.70 34.08
C LEU A 279 0.78 13.04 35.36
N THR A 280 1.88 12.28 35.24
CA THR A 280 2.47 11.55 36.37
C THR A 280 3.55 12.38 37.10
N LEU A 281 3.44 12.54 38.41
CA LEU A 281 4.44 13.23 39.21
C LEU A 281 5.61 12.35 39.63
N ASP A 282 5.32 11.12 40.06
CA ASP A 282 6.37 10.20 40.52
C ASP A 282 7.32 9.86 39.39
N PRO A 283 8.63 10.11 39.53
CA PRO A 283 9.59 9.88 38.47
C PRO A 283 9.71 8.42 38.01
N ALA A 284 9.51 7.44 38.92
CA ALA A 284 9.62 6.02 38.58
C ALA A 284 8.38 5.56 37.78
N HIS A 285 7.19 5.94 38.22
CA HIS A 285 5.95 5.66 37.50
C HIS A 285 5.92 6.40 36.15
N ARG A 286 6.38 7.65 36.12
CA ARG A 286 6.48 8.42 34.87
C ARG A 286 7.42 7.74 33.86
N ALA A 287 8.57 7.24 34.32
CA ALA A 287 9.51 6.51 33.47
C ALA A 287 8.90 5.22 32.92
N SER A 288 8.16 4.45 33.73
CA SER A 288 7.44 3.26 33.27
C SER A 288 6.39 3.62 32.22
N ARG A 289 5.52 4.59 32.50
CA ARG A 289 4.47 5.03 31.54
C ARG A 289 5.04 5.60 30.26
N ALA A 290 6.15 6.35 30.35
CA ALA A 290 6.82 6.88 29.18
C ALA A 290 7.40 5.75 28.31
N LEU A 291 7.91 4.69 28.92
CA LEU A 291 8.41 3.51 28.23
C LEU A 291 7.29 2.72 27.55
N ASP A 292 6.16 2.50 28.25
CA ASP A 292 4.96 1.86 27.67
C ASP A 292 4.37 2.70 26.52
N ALA A 293 4.38 4.02 26.67
CA ALA A 293 3.98 4.96 25.62
C ALA A 293 4.95 4.92 24.43
N ALA A 294 6.26 4.84 24.67
CA ALA A 294 7.28 4.72 23.63
C ALA A 294 7.11 3.43 22.82
N GLN A 295 6.82 2.32 23.49
CA GLN A 295 6.50 1.04 22.85
C GLN A 295 5.24 1.14 21.96
N ALA A 296 4.20 1.77 22.43
CA ALA A 296 2.97 1.96 21.68
C ALA A 296 3.14 2.94 20.50
N THR A 297 3.90 4.02 20.68
CA THR A 297 4.14 5.02 19.63
C THR A 297 5.01 4.48 18.50
N ILE A 298 5.99 3.62 18.81
CA ILE A 298 6.81 2.99 17.76
C ILE A 298 6.00 2.03 16.90
N GLN A 299 5.09 1.25 17.51
CA GLN A 299 4.18 0.38 16.79
C GLN A 299 3.20 1.18 15.90
N ALA A 300 2.76 2.33 16.39
CA ALA A 300 1.91 3.26 15.64
C ALA A 300 2.66 4.07 14.56
N GLY A 301 3.98 3.89 14.41
CA GLY A 301 4.79 4.63 13.43
C GLY A 301 5.09 6.09 13.81
N ALA A 302 4.84 6.51 15.06
CA ALA A 302 5.06 7.87 15.54
C ALA A 302 6.48 8.06 16.10
N PHE A 303 7.49 7.95 15.24
CA PHE A 303 8.91 7.85 15.62
C PHE A 303 9.46 9.07 16.36
N ASP A 304 9.01 10.29 16.03
CA ASP A 304 9.43 11.49 16.76
C ASP A 304 8.90 11.49 18.21
N ALA A 305 7.62 11.14 18.39
CA ALA A 305 7.05 10.99 19.72
C ALA A 305 7.73 9.88 20.53
N THR A 306 8.15 8.80 19.89
CA THR A 306 8.92 7.72 20.55
C THR A 306 10.24 8.25 21.11
N ARG A 307 10.92 9.12 20.34
CA ARG A 307 12.20 9.72 20.76
C ARG A 307 12.04 10.61 22.01
N ASP A 308 11.00 11.43 22.02
CA ASP A 308 10.69 12.31 23.15
C ASP A 308 10.33 11.51 24.42
N LEU A 309 9.57 10.43 24.25
CA LEU A 309 9.16 9.55 25.35
C LEU A 309 10.32 8.74 25.92
N LEU A 310 11.25 8.26 25.08
CA LEU A 310 12.49 7.62 25.55
C LEU A 310 13.34 8.60 26.37
N ALA A 311 13.49 9.85 25.88
CA ALA A 311 14.19 10.88 26.63
C ALA A 311 13.50 11.17 28.00
N MET A 312 12.16 11.19 28.04
CA MET A 312 11.40 11.34 29.28
C MET A 312 11.63 10.16 30.24
N ALA A 313 11.62 8.92 29.75
CA ALA A 313 11.87 7.73 30.56
C ALA A 313 13.26 7.76 31.21
N GLU A 314 14.27 8.22 30.50
CA GLU A 314 15.67 8.30 30.97
C GLU A 314 15.93 9.39 32.04
N THR A 315 15.00 10.30 32.26
CA THR A 315 15.12 11.30 33.35
C THR A 315 14.93 10.67 34.73
N GLY A 316 14.33 9.47 34.79
CA GLY A 316 14.09 8.73 36.05
C GLY A 316 15.19 7.72 36.36
N ARG A 317 15.15 7.15 37.57
CA ARG A 317 15.98 5.98 37.92
C ARG A 317 15.34 4.72 37.33
N LEU A 318 15.99 4.14 36.35
CA LEU A 318 15.55 2.92 35.67
C LEU A 318 16.07 1.68 36.40
N SER A 319 15.23 0.66 36.56
CA SER A 319 15.65 -0.69 36.92
C SER A 319 16.46 -1.34 35.81
N ALA A 320 17.14 -2.44 36.08
CA ALA A 320 17.89 -3.17 35.04
C ALA A 320 16.98 -3.65 33.91
N LEU A 321 15.73 -4.06 34.18
CA LEU A 321 14.74 -4.42 33.21
C LEU A 321 14.33 -3.22 32.33
N GLN A 322 14.00 -2.09 32.95
CA GLN A 322 13.61 -0.87 32.21
C GLN A 322 14.75 -0.33 31.35
N GLN A 323 16.00 -0.42 31.84
CA GLN A 323 17.16 -0.04 31.01
C GLN A 323 17.30 -0.92 29.77
N ALA A 324 17.13 -2.24 29.91
CA ALA A 324 17.15 -3.15 28.78
C ALA A 324 16.00 -2.88 27.79
N GLN A 325 14.80 -2.55 28.32
CA GLN A 325 13.66 -2.16 27.49
C GLN A 325 13.90 -0.84 26.74
N VAL A 326 14.51 0.17 27.37
CA VAL A 326 14.93 1.41 26.70
C VAL A 326 15.90 1.11 25.57
N ASP A 327 16.94 0.29 25.82
CA ASP A 327 17.91 -0.12 24.79
C ASP A 327 17.21 -0.86 23.63
N MET A 328 16.22 -1.70 23.93
CA MET A 328 15.42 -2.42 22.94
C MET A 328 14.57 -1.46 22.08
N VAL A 329 13.78 -0.57 22.70
CA VAL A 329 12.94 0.39 21.95
C VAL A 329 13.80 1.35 21.13
N ARG A 330 14.96 1.76 21.65
CA ARG A 330 15.92 2.58 20.91
C ARG A 330 16.44 1.85 19.67
N ALA A 331 16.78 0.57 19.81
CA ALA A 331 17.23 -0.26 18.69
C ALA A 331 16.12 -0.46 17.66
N GLN A 332 14.88 -0.70 18.10
CA GLN A 332 13.71 -0.78 17.23
C GLN A 332 13.44 0.55 16.50
N LEU A 333 13.59 1.69 17.20
CA LEU A 333 13.46 3.01 16.57
C LEU A 333 14.54 3.20 15.48
N ALA A 334 15.79 2.89 15.79
CA ALA A 334 16.89 2.95 14.81
C ALA A 334 16.61 2.02 13.63
N PHE A 335 16.12 0.81 13.87
CA PHE A 335 15.75 -0.14 12.84
C PHE A 335 14.61 0.38 11.96
N ASN A 336 13.55 0.95 12.54
CA ASN A 336 12.40 1.46 11.78
C ASN A 336 12.72 2.71 10.95
N THR A 337 13.63 3.56 11.42
CA THR A 337 13.99 4.80 10.74
C THR A 337 15.11 4.64 9.71
N SER A 338 16.11 3.79 9.97
CA SER A 338 17.29 3.66 9.10
C SER A 338 17.55 2.26 8.56
N ARG A 339 16.99 1.21 9.19
CA ARG A 339 17.25 -0.21 8.85
C ARG A 339 18.73 -0.60 8.87
N GLY A 340 19.59 0.21 9.50
CA GLY A 340 21.03 0.11 9.39
C GLY A 340 21.74 -0.72 10.46
N GLY A 341 23.07 -0.72 10.38
CA GLY A 341 23.97 -1.63 11.05
C GLY A 341 24.04 -1.58 12.58
N GLN A 342 23.53 -0.53 13.25
CA GLN A 342 23.65 -0.37 14.70
C GLN A 342 22.63 -1.20 15.50
N ALA A 343 21.43 -1.39 14.97
CA ALA A 343 20.35 -2.07 15.68
C ALA A 343 20.69 -3.50 16.13
N PRO A 344 21.31 -4.37 15.29
CA PRO A 344 21.61 -5.73 15.70
C PRO A 344 22.48 -5.84 16.95
N ARG A 345 23.53 -5.03 17.01
CA ARG A 345 24.45 -5.01 18.15
C ARG A 345 23.75 -4.56 19.44
N LEU A 346 22.91 -3.54 19.36
CA LEU A 346 22.14 -3.04 20.52
C LEU A 346 21.16 -4.09 21.02
N LEU A 347 20.47 -4.78 20.11
CA LEU A 347 19.52 -5.85 20.44
C LEU A 347 20.22 -7.07 21.04
N VAL A 348 21.37 -7.50 20.52
CA VAL A 348 22.16 -8.58 21.11
C VAL A 348 22.63 -8.22 22.54
N LYS A 349 23.04 -6.96 22.77
CA LYS A 349 23.39 -6.47 24.09
C LYS A 349 22.19 -6.54 25.06
N ALA A 350 21.04 -6.02 24.65
CA ALA A 350 19.82 -6.02 25.44
C ALA A 350 19.35 -7.46 25.74
N ALA A 351 19.38 -8.35 24.75
CA ALA A 351 19.01 -9.75 24.92
C ALA A 351 19.87 -10.47 25.98
N ARG A 352 21.19 -10.21 25.97
CA ARG A 352 22.10 -10.75 27.01
C ARG A 352 21.81 -10.21 28.41
N GLN A 353 21.49 -8.93 28.52
CA GLN A 353 21.11 -8.31 29.79
C GLN A 353 19.79 -8.88 30.33
N LEU A 354 18.86 -9.20 29.45
CA LEU A 354 17.58 -9.80 29.79
C LEU A 354 17.67 -11.27 30.17
N ALA A 355 18.67 -12.01 29.71
CA ALA A 355 18.77 -13.46 29.91
C ALA A 355 18.61 -13.92 31.38
N PRO A 356 19.24 -13.28 32.38
CA PRO A 356 19.05 -13.63 33.79
C PRO A 356 17.78 -13.06 34.43
N ILE A 357 17.06 -12.15 33.74
CA ILE A 357 15.91 -11.42 34.29
C ILE A 357 14.59 -11.99 33.75
N ASP A 358 14.52 -12.14 32.43
CA ASP A 358 13.31 -12.58 31.70
C ASP A 358 13.72 -13.36 30.45
N ALA A 359 13.64 -14.70 30.56
CA ALA A 359 14.01 -15.59 29.48
C ALA A 359 13.13 -15.43 28.22
N VAL A 360 11.84 -15.14 28.40
CA VAL A 360 10.92 -14.95 27.27
C VAL A 360 11.29 -13.70 26.49
N LEU A 361 11.45 -12.58 27.18
CA LEU A 361 11.82 -11.31 26.57
C LEU A 361 13.24 -11.36 25.98
N SER A 362 14.19 -12.06 26.63
CA SER A 362 15.53 -12.29 26.09
C SER A 362 15.48 -13.00 24.74
N ARG A 363 14.72 -14.10 24.63
CA ARG A 363 14.57 -14.87 23.38
C ARG A 363 13.92 -14.04 22.28
N ALA A 364 12.87 -13.29 22.61
CA ALA A 364 12.22 -12.36 21.69
C ALA A 364 13.20 -11.30 21.17
N THR A 365 14.02 -10.72 22.08
CA THR A 365 15.03 -9.72 21.70
C THR A 365 16.16 -10.30 20.83
N TYR A 366 16.57 -11.56 21.06
CA TYR A 366 17.49 -12.25 20.12
C TYR A 366 16.86 -12.44 18.74
N LEU A 367 15.58 -12.74 18.66
CA LEU A 367 14.88 -12.86 17.39
C LEU A 367 14.81 -11.52 16.66
N ASP A 368 14.53 -10.42 17.36
CA ASP A 368 14.63 -9.05 16.83
C ASP A 368 16.05 -8.73 16.33
N ALA A 369 17.07 -9.16 17.09
CA ALA A 369 18.46 -8.98 16.67
C ALA A 369 18.79 -9.71 15.37
N LEU A 370 18.26 -10.91 15.17
CA LEU A 370 18.40 -11.66 13.92
C LEU A 370 17.70 -10.95 12.77
N VAL A 371 16.48 -10.47 12.97
CA VAL A 371 15.76 -9.69 11.94
C VAL A 371 16.56 -8.45 11.54
N ALA A 372 17.03 -7.69 12.52
CA ALA A 372 17.83 -6.50 12.26
C ALA A 372 19.15 -6.84 11.55
N ALA A 373 19.82 -7.94 11.93
CA ALA A 373 21.05 -8.40 11.30
C ALA A 373 20.85 -8.88 9.86
N ILE A 374 19.69 -9.47 9.54
CA ILE A 374 19.30 -9.83 8.16
C ILE A 374 19.18 -8.58 7.30
N PHE A 375 18.56 -7.51 7.81
CA PHE A 375 18.44 -6.24 7.07
C PHE A 375 19.81 -5.56 6.89
N ALA A 376 20.63 -5.50 7.94
CA ALA A 376 21.97 -4.92 7.85
C ALA A 376 22.88 -5.71 6.88
N GLY A 377 22.70 -7.04 6.83
CA GLY A 377 23.35 -7.92 5.84
C GLY A 377 24.86 -7.68 5.76
N ARG A 378 25.35 -7.48 4.57
CA ARG A 378 26.77 -7.20 4.27
C ARG A 378 27.27 -5.84 4.76
N LEU A 379 26.38 -4.93 5.16
CA LEU A 379 26.71 -3.58 5.67
C LEU A 379 26.58 -3.49 7.19
N ALA A 380 26.46 -4.61 7.90
CA ALA A 380 26.39 -4.63 9.35
C ALA A 380 27.66 -4.07 9.99
N ASP A 381 27.49 -3.27 11.05
CA ASP A 381 28.61 -2.83 11.88
C ASP A 381 29.29 -4.03 12.60
N PRO A 382 30.56 -3.90 13.00
CA PRO A 382 31.24 -4.93 13.82
C PRO A 382 30.45 -5.27 15.09
N GLY A 383 30.23 -6.54 15.34
CA GLY A 383 29.38 -7.05 16.42
C GLY A 383 27.88 -7.16 16.05
N GLY A 384 27.48 -6.79 14.83
CA GLY A 384 26.11 -6.84 14.32
C GLY A 384 25.90 -7.74 13.11
N HIS A 385 26.95 -8.44 12.64
CA HIS A 385 26.82 -9.36 11.52
C HIS A 385 25.88 -10.53 11.83
N VAL A 386 25.14 -10.98 10.82
CA VAL A 386 24.12 -12.03 10.98
C VAL A 386 24.66 -13.31 11.60
N LEU A 387 25.92 -13.69 11.29
CA LEU A 387 26.57 -14.86 11.90
C LEU A 387 26.88 -14.64 13.39
N GLU A 388 27.26 -13.41 13.79
CA GLU A 388 27.52 -13.05 15.20
C GLU A 388 26.22 -13.03 16.00
N ALA A 389 25.14 -12.45 15.42
CA ALA A 389 23.82 -12.45 16.02
C ALA A 389 23.28 -13.90 16.17
N ALA A 390 23.47 -14.76 15.16
CA ALA A 390 23.08 -16.15 15.19
C ALA A 390 23.84 -16.93 16.27
N ARG A 391 25.16 -16.75 16.36
CA ARG A 391 25.98 -17.35 17.44
C ARG A 391 25.53 -16.88 18.83
N ALA A 392 25.22 -15.59 18.98
CA ALA A 392 24.69 -15.08 20.23
C ALA A 392 23.31 -15.71 20.55
N ALA A 393 22.45 -15.85 19.57
CA ALA A 393 21.12 -16.47 19.70
C ALA A 393 21.21 -17.95 20.13
N THR A 394 22.25 -18.72 19.76
CA THR A 394 22.42 -20.09 20.23
C THR A 394 22.70 -20.18 21.73
N THR A 395 23.09 -19.07 22.38
CA THR A 395 23.28 -18.98 23.84
C THR A 395 22.03 -18.49 24.58
N ALA A 396 20.91 -18.27 23.86
CA ALA A 396 19.67 -17.85 24.48
C ALA A 396 19.19 -18.85 25.54
N PRO A 397 18.61 -18.39 26.66
CA PRO A 397 18.09 -19.29 27.68
C PRO A 397 17.00 -20.20 27.08
N PRO A 398 16.83 -21.43 27.59
CA PRO A 398 15.76 -22.30 27.15
C PRO A 398 14.39 -21.63 27.41
N PRO A 399 13.37 -21.88 26.56
CA PRO A 399 12.05 -21.36 26.83
C PRO A 399 11.50 -21.94 28.14
N PRO A 400 10.86 -21.13 29.00
CA PRO A 400 10.31 -21.60 30.27
C PRO A 400 9.02 -22.44 30.12
N HIS A 401 8.53 -22.59 28.91
CA HIS A 401 7.33 -23.35 28.52
C HIS A 401 7.64 -24.28 27.33
N ALA A 402 6.67 -25.05 26.90
CA ALA A 402 6.79 -25.78 25.63
C ALA A 402 7.08 -24.82 24.48
N PRO A 403 8.08 -25.11 23.63
CA PRO A 403 8.48 -24.22 22.53
C PRO A 403 7.30 -23.84 21.62
N ARG A 404 7.10 -22.54 21.41
CA ARG A 404 6.09 -21.96 20.53
C ARG A 404 6.71 -21.53 19.19
N ALA A 405 5.89 -21.02 18.28
CA ALA A 405 6.34 -20.57 16.97
C ALA A 405 7.53 -19.57 17.02
N PRO A 406 7.56 -18.53 17.87
CA PRO A 406 8.73 -17.65 18.01
C PRO A 406 10.00 -18.38 18.46
N ASP A 407 9.87 -19.36 19.37
CA ASP A 407 11.02 -20.17 19.81
C ASP A 407 11.58 -20.98 18.65
N HIS A 408 10.73 -21.63 17.88
CA HIS A 408 11.16 -22.38 16.70
C HIS A 408 11.73 -21.49 15.59
N LEU A 409 11.22 -20.23 15.43
CA LEU A 409 11.80 -19.25 14.53
C LEU A 409 13.22 -18.87 14.97
N LEU A 410 13.42 -18.58 16.27
CA LEU A 410 14.72 -18.24 16.82
C LEU A 410 15.72 -19.38 16.59
N ASP A 411 15.38 -20.56 17.10
CA ASP A 411 16.31 -21.71 17.09
C ASP A 411 16.58 -22.19 15.67
N GLY A 412 15.56 -22.25 14.81
CA GLY A 412 15.67 -22.65 13.41
C GLY A 412 16.45 -21.65 12.57
N THR A 413 16.24 -20.34 12.79
CA THR A 413 16.98 -19.30 12.06
C THR A 413 18.45 -19.28 12.48
N ALA A 414 18.73 -19.33 13.80
CA ALA A 414 20.08 -19.38 14.32
C ALA A 414 20.84 -20.64 13.83
N ALA A 415 20.20 -21.81 13.87
CA ALA A 415 20.79 -23.07 13.37
C ALA A 415 21.07 -22.99 11.85
N GLY A 416 20.13 -22.47 11.08
CA GLY A 416 20.29 -22.34 9.63
C GLY A 416 21.40 -21.38 9.20
N ILE A 417 21.69 -20.35 10.00
CA ILE A 417 22.80 -19.43 9.75
C ILE A 417 24.13 -20.00 10.23
N HIS A 418 24.15 -20.60 11.44
CA HIS A 418 25.36 -21.02 12.10
C HIS A 418 25.87 -22.39 11.62
N ALA A 419 24.94 -23.36 11.47
CA ALA A 419 25.27 -24.76 11.16
C ALA A 419 24.93 -25.16 9.69
N GLY A 420 24.43 -24.25 8.88
CA GLY A 420 24.11 -24.48 7.48
C GLY A 420 22.61 -24.61 7.22
N TYR A 421 22.22 -24.36 5.97
CA TYR A 421 20.81 -24.24 5.54
C TYR A 421 19.94 -25.42 6.00
N ALA A 422 20.39 -26.65 5.75
CA ALA A 422 19.65 -27.87 6.09
C ALA A 422 19.38 -28.03 7.59
N ALA A 423 20.30 -27.57 8.45
CA ALA A 423 20.15 -27.65 9.90
C ALA A 423 18.97 -26.82 10.43
N GLY A 424 18.63 -25.70 9.78
CA GLY A 424 17.52 -24.84 10.19
C GLY A 424 16.17 -25.36 9.75
N VAL A 425 16.07 -26.12 8.64
CA VAL A 425 14.80 -26.49 8.00
C VAL A 425 13.81 -27.18 8.95
N PRO A 426 14.17 -28.16 9.79
CA PRO A 426 13.19 -28.81 10.68
C PRO A 426 12.58 -27.87 11.70
N GLY A 427 13.37 -26.96 12.28
CA GLY A 427 12.89 -25.93 13.22
C GLY A 427 11.97 -24.94 12.55
N LEU A 428 12.37 -24.41 11.38
CA LEU A 428 11.61 -23.44 10.61
C LEU A 428 10.28 -24.01 10.09
N ARG A 429 10.21 -25.28 9.69
CA ARG A 429 8.95 -25.94 9.33
C ARG A 429 8.01 -26.03 10.53
N ARG A 430 8.50 -26.40 11.71
CA ARG A 430 7.72 -26.42 12.94
C ARG A 430 7.18 -25.02 13.27
N ALA A 431 8.02 -24.00 13.14
CA ALA A 431 7.63 -22.62 13.34
C ALA A 431 6.45 -22.24 12.47
N LEU A 432 6.52 -22.47 11.15
CA LEU A 432 5.43 -22.15 10.23
C LEU A 432 4.17 -23.00 10.44
N THR A 433 4.31 -24.24 10.90
CA THR A 433 3.18 -25.12 11.17
C THR A 433 2.40 -24.69 12.41
N THR A 434 3.10 -24.14 13.40
CA THR A 434 2.50 -23.70 14.68
C THR A 434 2.22 -22.19 14.70
N TYR A 435 2.55 -21.46 13.63
CA TYR A 435 2.42 -20.01 13.57
C TYR A 435 0.95 -19.58 13.72
N GLY A 436 0.72 -18.57 14.55
CA GLY A 436 -0.61 -18.08 14.89
C GLY A 436 -1.31 -18.85 16.01
N ALA A 437 -0.91 -20.08 16.30
CA ALA A 437 -1.50 -20.87 17.38
C ALA A 437 -1.10 -20.33 18.76
N GLY A 438 -2.06 -19.85 19.53
CA GLY A 438 -1.84 -19.32 20.88
C GLY A 438 -1.05 -17.99 20.93
N MET A 439 -0.93 -17.29 19.80
CA MET A 439 -0.34 -15.95 19.69
C MET A 439 -1.45 -14.89 19.81
N SER A 440 -1.14 -13.77 20.47
CA SER A 440 -1.98 -12.56 20.35
C SER A 440 -1.81 -11.94 18.96
N ALA A 441 -2.76 -11.11 18.54
CA ALA A 441 -2.67 -10.38 17.26
C ALA A 441 -1.39 -9.52 17.18
N GLU A 442 -0.98 -8.91 18.29
CA GLU A 442 0.23 -8.11 18.41
C GLU A 442 1.50 -8.98 18.27
N GLU A 443 1.58 -10.11 18.98
CA GLU A 443 2.69 -11.05 18.88
C GLU A 443 2.79 -11.66 17.48
N GLU A 444 1.64 -12.03 16.89
CA GLU A 444 1.58 -12.55 15.53
C GLU A 444 2.09 -11.53 14.52
N LEU A 445 1.61 -10.28 14.61
CA LEU A 445 2.02 -9.20 13.71
C LEU A 445 3.53 -8.93 13.81
N HIS A 446 4.07 -8.89 15.02
CA HIS A 446 5.48 -8.61 15.28
C HIS A 446 6.44 -9.59 14.56
N TRP A 447 6.10 -10.89 14.53
CA TRP A 447 6.92 -11.92 13.89
C TRP A 447 6.53 -12.25 12.45
N MET A 448 5.47 -11.61 11.91
CA MET A 448 4.91 -11.95 10.61
C MET A 448 5.91 -11.75 9.46
N TYR A 449 6.75 -10.72 9.53
CA TYR A 449 7.80 -10.50 8.54
C TYR A 449 8.78 -11.68 8.49
N LEU A 450 9.30 -12.11 9.67
CA LEU A 450 10.25 -13.22 9.73
C LEU A 450 9.58 -14.55 9.31
N ALA A 451 8.33 -14.78 9.69
CA ALA A 451 7.56 -15.92 9.22
C ALA A 451 7.40 -15.92 7.70
N SER A 452 7.14 -14.76 7.09
CA SER A 452 7.05 -14.61 5.63
C SER A 452 8.40 -14.90 4.95
N ILE A 453 9.51 -14.36 5.47
CA ILE A 453 10.86 -14.69 4.98
C ILE A 453 11.18 -16.17 5.16
N THR A 454 10.75 -16.77 6.28
CA THR A 454 10.93 -18.19 6.52
C THR A 454 10.21 -19.04 5.47
N ALA A 455 8.99 -18.67 5.07
CA ALA A 455 8.27 -19.33 3.98
C ALA A 455 9.04 -19.23 2.65
N ILE A 456 9.59 -18.05 2.33
CA ILE A 456 10.45 -17.85 1.16
C ILE A 456 11.68 -18.76 1.22
N ARG A 457 12.38 -18.79 2.35
CA ARG A 457 13.55 -19.64 2.55
C ARG A 457 13.27 -21.13 2.41
N LEU A 458 12.07 -21.56 2.82
CA LEU A 458 11.62 -22.93 2.67
C LEU A 458 11.02 -23.22 1.29
N TRP A 459 10.96 -22.22 0.41
CA TRP A 459 10.33 -22.31 -0.91
C TRP A 459 8.89 -22.76 -0.83
N ASP A 460 8.16 -22.32 0.20
CA ASP A 460 6.77 -22.66 0.49
C ASP A 460 5.85 -21.52 -0.01
N ASP A 461 5.44 -21.59 -1.26
CA ASP A 461 4.65 -20.57 -1.94
C ASP A 461 3.23 -20.44 -1.37
N GLU A 462 2.65 -21.53 -0.88
CA GLU A 462 1.31 -21.52 -0.27
C GLU A 462 1.30 -20.76 1.05
N ARG A 463 2.27 -21.07 1.94
CA ARG A 463 2.40 -20.36 3.21
C ARG A 463 2.82 -18.91 3.02
N TRP A 464 3.71 -18.63 2.07
CA TRP A 464 4.07 -17.25 1.77
C TRP A 464 2.87 -16.43 1.33
N GLU A 465 2.04 -16.96 0.45
CA GLU A 465 0.76 -16.33 0.01
C GLU A 465 -0.17 -16.07 1.21
N ALA A 466 -0.39 -17.08 2.05
CA ALA A 466 -1.27 -16.98 3.20
C ALA A 466 -0.77 -15.96 4.24
N LEU A 467 0.54 -16.01 4.58
CA LEU A 467 1.16 -15.12 5.55
C LEU A 467 1.19 -13.68 5.05
N SER A 468 1.59 -13.43 3.79
CA SER A 468 1.64 -12.07 3.24
C SER A 468 0.27 -11.41 3.15
N THR A 469 -0.77 -12.18 2.81
CA THR A 469 -2.16 -11.71 2.81
C THR A 469 -2.63 -11.36 4.23
N ARG A 470 -2.36 -12.25 5.20
CA ARG A 470 -2.72 -12.03 6.59
C ARG A 470 -1.95 -10.86 7.21
N TYR A 471 -0.67 -10.68 6.83
CA TYR A 471 0.16 -9.58 7.30
C TYR A 471 -0.44 -8.22 6.98
N VAL A 472 -0.80 -7.98 5.72
CA VAL A 472 -1.45 -6.72 5.31
C VAL A 472 -2.76 -6.51 6.06
N ARG A 473 -3.60 -7.55 6.15
CA ARG A 473 -4.87 -7.46 6.85
C ARG A 473 -4.67 -7.11 8.32
N LEU A 474 -3.81 -7.84 9.02
CA LEU A 474 -3.58 -7.66 10.45
C LEU A 474 -2.95 -6.29 10.76
N ALA A 475 -1.97 -5.84 9.95
CA ALA A 475 -1.37 -4.52 10.10
C ALA A 475 -2.39 -3.38 9.94
N ARG A 476 -3.34 -3.53 9.00
CA ARG A 476 -4.45 -2.57 8.82
C ARG A 476 -5.45 -2.62 9.97
N GLU A 477 -5.89 -3.81 10.37
CA GLU A 477 -6.87 -4.00 11.46
C GLU A 477 -6.37 -3.44 12.80
N THR A 478 -5.07 -3.59 13.08
CA THR A 478 -4.46 -3.11 14.32
C THR A 478 -3.95 -1.66 14.25
N GLY A 479 -3.86 -1.08 13.04
CA GLY A 479 -3.26 0.25 12.85
C GLY A 479 -1.75 0.28 13.08
N ALA A 480 -1.07 -0.84 12.87
CA ALA A 480 0.38 -0.94 13.05
C ALA A 480 1.11 -0.36 11.83
N LEU A 481 1.15 0.97 11.75
CA LEU A 481 1.74 1.70 10.62
C LEU A 481 3.25 1.49 10.48
N SER A 482 3.95 1.07 11.53
CA SER A 482 5.36 0.67 11.45
C SER A 482 5.56 -0.65 10.68
N GLU A 483 4.58 -1.57 10.75
CA GLU A 483 4.63 -2.88 10.11
C GLU A 483 4.05 -2.87 8.69
N LEU A 484 3.11 -1.97 8.42
CA LEU A 484 2.40 -1.92 7.15
C LEU A 484 3.32 -1.80 5.91
N PRO A 485 4.43 -1.03 5.92
CA PRO A 485 5.37 -0.99 4.81
C PRO A 485 6.01 -2.35 4.47
N LEU A 486 6.38 -3.12 5.48
CA LEU A 486 6.92 -4.48 5.29
C LEU A 486 5.84 -5.45 4.80
N ALA A 487 4.64 -5.35 5.35
CA ALA A 487 3.50 -6.16 4.95
C ALA A 487 3.15 -5.96 3.47
N LEU A 488 3.02 -4.70 3.04
CA LEU A 488 2.75 -4.33 1.65
C LEU A 488 3.87 -4.79 0.71
N THR A 489 5.14 -4.67 1.13
CA THR A 489 6.29 -5.14 0.35
C THR A 489 6.26 -6.66 0.19
N SER A 490 6.06 -7.40 1.28
CA SER A 490 5.96 -8.88 1.23
C SER A 490 4.84 -9.32 0.32
N ARG A 491 3.66 -8.71 0.42
CA ARG A 491 2.51 -9.01 -0.43
C ARG A 491 2.75 -8.64 -1.89
N ALA A 492 3.37 -7.50 -2.17
CA ALA A 492 3.71 -7.08 -3.52
C ALA A 492 4.62 -8.13 -4.20
N TYR A 493 5.66 -8.62 -3.52
CA TYR A 493 6.53 -9.66 -4.09
C TYR A 493 5.80 -10.98 -4.35
N THR A 494 4.90 -11.42 -3.46
CA THR A 494 4.09 -12.61 -3.71
C THR A 494 3.29 -12.48 -5.01
N LEU A 495 2.67 -11.31 -5.22
CA LEU A 495 1.92 -11.01 -6.45
C LEU A 495 2.83 -10.90 -7.69
N LEU A 496 4.03 -10.32 -7.54
CA LEU A 496 5.00 -10.24 -8.62
C LEU A 496 5.39 -11.64 -9.12
N PHE A 497 5.69 -12.59 -8.23
CA PHE A 497 6.00 -13.98 -8.61
C PHE A 497 4.79 -14.76 -9.14
N ALA A 498 3.59 -14.43 -8.64
CA ALA A 498 2.33 -14.99 -9.17
C ALA A 498 1.95 -14.40 -10.54
N GLY A 499 2.60 -13.32 -10.99
CA GLY A 499 2.35 -12.67 -12.26
C GLY A 499 1.21 -11.65 -12.24
N ASP A 500 0.70 -11.26 -11.07
CA ASP A 500 -0.29 -10.18 -10.92
C ASP A 500 0.41 -8.83 -10.70
N LEU A 501 1.01 -8.30 -11.77
CA LEU A 501 1.75 -7.06 -11.73
C LEU A 501 0.85 -5.83 -11.55
N THR A 502 -0.44 -5.95 -11.80
CA THR A 502 -1.40 -4.85 -11.66
C THR A 502 -1.75 -4.62 -10.19
N THR A 503 -2.15 -5.67 -9.49
CA THR A 503 -2.43 -5.59 -8.05
C THR A 503 -1.16 -5.25 -7.26
N ALA A 504 0.00 -5.79 -7.66
CA ALA A 504 1.28 -5.42 -7.05
C ALA A 504 1.57 -3.93 -7.19
N ALA A 505 1.31 -3.32 -8.36
CA ALA A 505 1.48 -1.88 -8.57
C ALA A 505 0.60 -1.03 -7.64
N SER A 506 -0.64 -1.45 -7.40
CA SER A 506 -1.55 -0.74 -6.47
C SER A 506 -1.01 -0.75 -5.04
N LEU A 507 -0.52 -1.91 -4.56
CA LEU A 507 0.08 -2.01 -3.23
C LEU A 507 1.39 -1.22 -3.09
N ILE A 508 2.16 -1.11 -4.18
CA ILE A 508 3.39 -0.31 -4.21
C ILE A 508 3.08 1.19 -4.10
N ASN A 509 2.00 1.65 -4.72
CA ASN A 509 1.56 3.04 -4.58
C ASN A 509 1.09 3.32 -3.14
N GLU A 510 0.26 2.44 -2.56
CA GLU A 510 -0.14 2.55 -1.15
C GLU A 510 1.07 2.57 -0.21
N LEU A 511 2.07 1.71 -0.46
CA LEU A 511 3.32 1.71 0.30
C LEU A 511 4.01 3.08 0.29
N GLN A 512 4.03 3.76 -0.85
CA GLN A 512 4.65 5.07 -0.96
C GLN A 512 3.92 6.11 -0.09
N GLU A 513 2.60 6.11 -0.12
CA GLU A 513 1.76 7.00 0.72
C GLU A 513 2.00 6.75 2.22
N VAL A 514 2.05 5.48 2.64
CA VAL A 514 2.34 5.12 4.03
C VAL A 514 3.74 5.57 4.45
N LYS A 515 4.74 5.42 3.59
CA LYS A 515 6.11 5.88 3.86
C LYS A 515 6.18 7.39 4.07
N GLU A 516 5.50 8.16 3.23
CA GLU A 516 5.43 9.61 3.34
C GLU A 516 4.74 10.04 4.64
N ALA A 517 3.66 9.36 5.02
CA ALA A 517 2.91 9.65 6.24
C ALA A 517 3.67 9.29 7.53
N THR A 518 4.48 8.23 7.52
CA THR A 518 5.17 7.72 8.72
C THR A 518 6.64 8.11 8.81
N GLY A 519 7.25 8.57 7.73
CA GLY A 519 8.69 8.76 7.65
C GLY A 519 9.47 7.44 7.64
N SER A 520 8.84 6.32 7.27
CA SER A 520 9.49 5.01 7.21
C SER A 520 10.64 4.98 6.22
N GLY A 521 11.81 4.55 6.68
CA GLY A 521 13.04 4.44 5.89
C GLY A 521 13.11 3.19 4.99
N LEU A 522 12.03 2.41 4.81
CA LEU A 522 12.07 1.21 3.98
C LEU A 522 12.35 1.58 2.51
N ALA A 523 13.31 0.87 1.87
CA ALA A 523 13.59 1.09 0.45
C ALA A 523 12.40 0.67 -0.44
N SER A 524 12.34 1.23 -1.65
CA SER A 524 11.21 1.00 -2.58
C SER A 524 11.38 -0.33 -3.36
N TYR A 525 11.61 -1.42 -2.65
CA TYR A 525 11.87 -2.75 -3.23
C TYR A 525 10.81 -3.19 -4.22
N GLY A 526 9.53 -3.02 -3.89
CA GLY A 526 8.43 -3.43 -4.74
C GLY A 526 8.41 -2.71 -6.09
N ALA A 527 8.65 -1.40 -6.10
CA ALA A 527 8.70 -0.60 -7.33
C ALA A 527 9.85 -1.03 -8.25
N MET A 528 11.01 -1.31 -7.66
CA MET A 528 12.19 -1.81 -8.37
C MET A 528 11.94 -3.19 -8.99
N GLY A 529 11.44 -4.15 -8.20
CA GLY A 529 11.09 -5.49 -8.69
C GLY A 529 10.02 -5.46 -9.79
N LEU A 530 9.01 -4.63 -9.65
CA LEU A 530 7.96 -4.45 -10.65
C LEU A 530 8.54 -3.91 -11.99
N ALA A 531 9.39 -2.89 -11.93
CA ALA A 531 10.01 -2.30 -13.12
C ALA A 531 10.93 -3.32 -13.82
N ALA A 532 11.70 -4.10 -13.07
CA ALA A 532 12.57 -5.13 -13.58
C ALA A 532 11.79 -6.25 -14.28
N LEU A 533 10.72 -6.75 -13.67
CA LEU A 533 9.87 -7.80 -14.26
C LEU A 533 9.11 -7.31 -15.50
N ARG A 534 8.63 -6.08 -15.51
CA ARG A 534 8.03 -5.45 -16.71
C ARG A 534 9.03 -5.29 -17.84
N GLY A 535 10.32 -5.27 -17.54
CA GLY A 535 11.36 -5.06 -18.54
C GLY A 535 11.52 -3.61 -18.99
N ASP A 536 10.99 -2.65 -18.21
CA ASP A 536 11.21 -1.22 -18.42
C ASP A 536 12.62 -0.85 -17.98
N GLN A 537 13.57 -0.94 -18.90
CA GLN A 537 14.98 -0.75 -18.61
C GLN A 537 15.26 0.61 -17.97
N ALA A 538 14.65 1.68 -18.46
CA ALA A 538 14.94 3.03 -17.97
C ALA A 538 14.48 3.20 -16.51
N ARG A 539 13.25 2.80 -16.21
CA ARG A 539 12.70 2.85 -14.86
C ARG A 539 13.39 1.88 -13.89
N ALA A 540 13.67 0.66 -14.35
CA ALA A 540 14.34 -0.33 -13.54
C ALA A 540 15.76 0.10 -13.17
N SER A 541 16.56 0.58 -14.13
CA SER A 541 17.91 1.06 -13.84
C SER A 541 17.89 2.26 -12.90
N ALA A 542 17.02 3.24 -13.11
CA ALA A 542 16.90 4.39 -12.22
C ALA A 542 16.46 3.97 -10.79
N ALA A 543 15.53 3.02 -10.66
CA ALA A 543 15.08 2.50 -9.38
C ALA A 543 16.18 1.70 -8.66
N VAL A 544 16.96 0.91 -9.40
CA VAL A 544 18.12 0.17 -8.86
C VAL A 544 19.18 1.13 -8.34
N ASP A 545 19.58 2.13 -9.15
CA ASP A 545 20.62 3.09 -8.77
C ASP A 545 20.20 3.90 -7.53
N ALA A 546 18.97 4.40 -7.50
CA ALA A 546 18.41 5.12 -6.36
C ALA A 546 18.32 4.23 -5.11
N THR A 547 17.94 2.95 -5.27
CA THR A 547 17.89 1.99 -4.16
C THR A 547 19.28 1.73 -3.62
N LEU A 548 20.27 1.46 -4.47
CA LEU A 548 21.66 1.20 -4.07
C LEU A 548 22.26 2.39 -3.29
N GLU A 549 22.05 3.61 -3.77
CA GLU A 549 22.49 4.81 -3.06
C GLU A 549 21.85 4.93 -1.67
N ASP A 550 20.54 4.78 -1.61
CA ASP A 550 19.75 4.93 -0.38
C ASP A 550 20.12 3.85 0.66
N VAL A 551 20.15 2.56 0.27
CA VAL A 551 20.42 1.46 1.20
C VAL A 551 21.87 1.46 1.66
N THR A 552 22.81 1.87 0.81
CA THR A 552 24.23 2.00 1.20
C THR A 552 24.40 3.09 2.25
N ARG A 553 23.77 4.25 2.05
CA ARG A 553 23.80 5.37 3.00
C ARG A 553 23.21 4.99 4.36
N ARG A 554 22.15 4.17 4.37
CA ARG A 554 21.46 3.73 5.59
C ARG A 554 22.03 2.48 6.24
N GLY A 555 22.98 1.79 5.58
CA GLY A 555 23.54 0.53 6.07
C GLY A 555 22.59 -0.67 5.93
N GLU A 556 21.66 -0.66 4.98
CA GLU A 556 20.67 -1.72 4.73
C GLU A 556 21.19 -2.69 3.67
N GLY A 557 22.07 -3.60 4.07
CA GLY A 557 22.83 -4.48 3.14
C GLY A 557 21.98 -5.46 2.34
N ILE A 558 20.83 -5.91 2.88
CA ILE A 558 19.88 -6.77 2.16
C ILE A 558 19.39 -6.09 0.87
N GLY A 559 19.25 -4.76 0.90
CA GLY A 559 18.80 -3.98 -0.25
C GLY A 559 19.73 -4.04 -1.44
N ILE A 560 21.03 -4.24 -1.21
CA ILE A 560 21.99 -4.44 -2.31
C ILE A 560 21.68 -5.75 -3.03
N THR A 561 21.37 -6.82 -2.30
CA THR A 561 21.03 -8.13 -2.89
C THR A 561 19.74 -8.06 -3.69
N PHE A 562 18.71 -7.38 -3.18
CA PHE A 562 17.46 -7.15 -3.92
C PHE A 562 17.67 -6.32 -5.19
N ALA A 563 18.48 -5.25 -5.12
CA ALA A 563 18.80 -4.41 -6.28
C ALA A 563 19.55 -5.18 -7.36
N GLU A 564 20.52 -5.97 -6.97
CA GLU A 564 21.31 -6.79 -7.90
C GLU A 564 20.52 -7.98 -8.47
N TRP A 565 19.59 -8.56 -7.69
CA TRP A 565 18.63 -9.51 -8.24
C TRP A 565 17.72 -8.87 -9.29
N ALA A 566 17.20 -7.66 -9.03
CA ALA A 566 16.38 -6.94 -9.98
C ALA A 566 17.14 -6.62 -11.28
N ASN A 567 18.42 -6.24 -11.18
CA ASN A 567 19.31 -6.07 -12.31
C ASN A 567 19.50 -7.38 -13.08
N ALA A 568 19.75 -8.49 -12.41
CA ALA A 568 19.99 -9.77 -13.03
C ALA A 568 18.76 -10.25 -13.82
N ILE A 569 17.56 -10.22 -13.24
CA ILE A 569 16.34 -10.67 -13.93
C ILE A 569 15.98 -9.75 -15.10
N LEU A 570 16.15 -8.42 -14.96
CA LEU A 570 15.95 -7.47 -16.05
C LEU A 570 16.85 -7.82 -17.26
N HIS A 571 18.14 -7.99 -16.99
CA HIS A 571 19.11 -8.23 -18.06
C HIS A 571 18.98 -9.65 -18.67
N ASN A 572 18.55 -10.66 -17.93
CA ASN A 572 18.16 -11.96 -18.48
C ASN A 572 16.96 -11.82 -19.43
N GLY A 573 15.94 -11.04 -19.05
CA GLY A 573 14.80 -10.75 -19.92
C GLY A 573 15.21 -10.06 -21.22
N LEU A 574 16.11 -9.09 -21.14
CA LEU A 574 16.64 -8.36 -22.29
C LEU A 574 17.65 -9.17 -23.14
N GLY A 575 18.10 -10.35 -22.67
CA GLY A 575 19.09 -11.18 -23.33
C GLY A 575 20.53 -10.62 -23.23
N ARG A 576 20.81 -9.81 -22.23
CA ARG A 576 22.13 -9.20 -21.94
C ARG A 576 22.82 -9.99 -20.82
N TYR A 577 23.24 -11.19 -21.15
CA TYR A 577 23.68 -12.18 -20.17
C TYR A 577 24.96 -11.82 -19.43
N ASP A 578 25.87 -11.08 -20.06
CA ASP A 578 27.08 -10.51 -19.43
C ASP A 578 26.72 -9.60 -18.24
N LYS A 579 25.75 -8.71 -18.43
CA LYS A 579 25.27 -7.82 -17.39
C LYS A 579 24.46 -8.56 -16.31
N ALA A 580 23.64 -9.53 -16.72
CA ALA A 580 22.87 -10.37 -15.81
C ALA A 580 23.82 -11.19 -14.90
N MET A 581 24.88 -11.77 -15.48
CA MET A 581 25.89 -12.53 -14.73
C MET A 581 26.63 -11.64 -13.73
N ALA A 582 27.07 -10.46 -14.15
CA ALA A 582 27.75 -9.52 -13.26
C ALA A 582 26.87 -9.09 -12.07
N ALA A 583 25.59 -8.83 -12.33
CA ALA A 583 24.62 -8.53 -11.28
C ALA A 583 24.36 -9.75 -10.38
N GLY A 584 24.16 -10.93 -10.95
CA GLY A 584 24.02 -12.16 -10.21
C GLY A 584 25.20 -12.46 -9.29
N LEU A 585 26.44 -12.24 -9.76
CA LEU A 585 27.63 -12.38 -8.92
C LEU A 585 27.62 -11.42 -7.74
N ARG A 586 27.26 -10.15 -7.95
CA ARG A 586 27.13 -9.17 -6.85
C ARG A 586 26.01 -9.51 -5.87
N ALA A 587 24.90 -10.02 -6.36
CA ALA A 587 23.81 -10.50 -5.51
C ALA A 587 24.25 -11.65 -4.61
N ASN A 588 25.02 -12.58 -5.15
CA ASN A 588 25.50 -13.77 -4.44
C ASN A 588 26.84 -13.58 -3.71
N ALA A 589 27.41 -12.37 -3.68
CA ALA A 589 28.67 -12.10 -3.01
C ALA A 589 28.63 -12.22 -1.49
N TYR A 590 27.43 -12.30 -0.89
CA TYR A 590 27.22 -12.47 0.54
C TYR A 590 26.32 -13.69 0.78
N ASP A 591 26.94 -14.81 1.13
CA ASP A 591 26.30 -16.13 1.28
C ASP A 591 25.37 -16.27 2.51
N LYS A 592 25.33 -15.26 3.37
CA LYS A 592 24.48 -15.21 4.56
C LYS A 592 23.20 -14.38 4.38
N ASP A 593 22.94 -13.92 3.17
CA ASP A 593 21.69 -13.22 2.84
C ASP A 593 20.54 -14.24 2.71
N LEU A 594 19.61 -14.23 3.63
CA LEU A 594 18.65 -15.32 3.80
C LEU A 594 17.44 -15.28 2.86
N ALA A 595 17.09 -14.14 2.32
CA ALA A 595 15.85 -13.98 1.57
C ALA A 595 16.09 -13.89 0.05
N ALA A 596 16.89 -12.92 -0.37
CA ALA A 596 17.07 -12.62 -1.79
C ALA A 596 18.10 -13.53 -2.49
N LEU A 597 18.96 -14.20 -1.72
CA LEU A 597 19.94 -15.15 -2.26
C LEU A 597 19.25 -16.27 -3.05
N SER A 598 18.16 -16.83 -2.53
CA SER A 598 17.42 -17.91 -3.16
C SER A 598 16.91 -17.54 -4.56
N TRP A 599 16.52 -16.26 -4.75
CA TRP A 599 16.01 -15.77 -6.03
C TRP A 599 17.09 -15.40 -7.03
N SER A 600 18.28 -15.03 -6.54
CA SER A 600 19.39 -14.63 -7.41
C SER A 600 20.15 -15.80 -8.01
N LEU A 601 20.14 -16.98 -7.36
CA LEU A 601 20.82 -18.19 -7.85
C LEU A 601 20.34 -18.61 -9.25
N PRO A 602 19.03 -18.79 -9.55
CA PRO A 602 18.58 -19.16 -10.89
C PRO A 602 18.88 -18.10 -11.93
N GLU A 603 18.93 -16.81 -11.57
CA GLU A 603 19.33 -15.73 -12.48
C GLU A 603 20.82 -15.83 -12.85
N LEU A 604 21.64 -16.10 -11.86
CA LEU A 604 23.08 -16.29 -12.07
C LEU A 604 23.37 -17.54 -12.92
N ILE A 605 22.68 -18.66 -12.64
CA ILE A 605 22.86 -19.91 -13.39
C ILE A 605 22.50 -19.71 -14.86
N GLU A 606 21.35 -19.10 -15.17
CA GLU A 606 20.94 -18.85 -16.55
C GLU A 606 21.97 -17.97 -17.27
N ALA A 607 22.37 -16.85 -16.67
CA ALA A 607 23.31 -15.92 -17.27
C ALA A 607 24.72 -16.55 -17.46
N ALA A 608 25.21 -17.28 -16.46
CA ALA A 608 26.53 -17.93 -16.52
C ALA A 608 26.60 -18.99 -17.63
N VAL A 609 25.57 -19.83 -17.75
CA VAL A 609 25.46 -20.82 -18.87
C VAL A 609 25.48 -20.10 -20.22
N ARG A 610 24.75 -19.00 -20.38
CA ARG A 610 24.71 -18.22 -21.61
C ARG A 610 26.03 -17.55 -21.96
N CYS A 611 26.84 -17.24 -20.94
CA CYS A 611 28.19 -16.69 -21.10
C CYS A 611 29.30 -17.76 -21.21
N GLY A 612 28.95 -19.05 -21.18
CA GLY A 612 29.91 -20.14 -21.22
C GLY A 612 30.68 -20.38 -19.92
N MET A 613 30.27 -19.81 -18.82
CA MET A 613 30.89 -19.91 -17.50
C MET A 613 30.34 -21.11 -16.71
N THR A 614 30.57 -22.33 -17.22
CA THR A 614 29.96 -23.57 -16.73
C THR A 614 30.33 -23.86 -15.25
N GLU A 615 31.56 -23.62 -14.84
CA GLU A 615 31.98 -23.85 -13.44
C GLU A 615 31.21 -22.97 -12.47
N LEU A 616 31.02 -21.69 -12.81
CA LEU A 616 30.24 -20.74 -12.02
C LEU A 616 28.77 -21.20 -11.90
N ALA A 617 28.18 -21.60 -13.01
CA ALA A 617 26.80 -22.10 -13.03
C ALA A 617 26.65 -23.38 -12.20
N THR A 618 27.62 -24.31 -12.28
CA THR A 618 27.62 -25.55 -11.50
C THR A 618 27.74 -25.29 -10.00
N GLY A 619 28.61 -24.34 -9.59
CA GLY A 619 28.73 -23.94 -8.19
C GLY A 619 27.44 -23.36 -7.62
N ALA A 620 26.76 -22.46 -8.38
CA ALA A 620 25.48 -21.91 -8.00
C ALA A 620 24.35 -22.97 -7.97
N LEU A 621 24.34 -23.91 -8.93
CA LEU A 621 23.43 -25.03 -8.94
C LEU A 621 23.60 -25.94 -7.71
N GLY A 622 24.83 -26.14 -7.23
CA GLY A 622 25.10 -26.92 -6.03
C GLY A 622 24.37 -26.39 -4.80
N GLN A 623 24.34 -25.07 -4.61
CA GLN A 623 23.58 -24.42 -3.52
C GLN A 623 22.07 -24.64 -3.70
N LEU A 624 21.56 -24.53 -4.92
CA LEU A 624 20.13 -24.75 -5.21
C LEU A 624 19.73 -26.22 -4.98
N ILE A 625 20.61 -27.17 -5.29
CA ILE A 625 20.41 -28.61 -5.01
C ILE A 625 20.34 -28.85 -3.49
N GLU A 626 21.21 -28.23 -2.69
CA GLU A 626 21.15 -28.34 -1.24
C GLU A 626 19.80 -27.85 -0.71
N MET A 627 19.32 -26.69 -1.17
CA MET A 627 18.01 -26.15 -0.79
C MET A 627 16.86 -27.09 -1.20
N ALA A 628 16.92 -27.61 -2.41
CA ALA A 628 15.91 -28.54 -2.93
C ALA A 628 15.87 -29.86 -2.15
N THR A 629 17.05 -30.39 -1.78
CA THR A 629 17.16 -31.63 -1.00
C THR A 629 16.62 -31.44 0.43
N ALA A 630 16.89 -30.28 1.06
CA ALA A 630 16.46 -30.01 2.41
C ALA A 630 14.95 -29.68 2.51
N THR A 631 14.38 -29.04 1.50
CA THR A 631 12.98 -28.58 1.56
C THR A 631 12.00 -29.41 0.73
N GLY A 632 12.36 -29.92 -0.43
CA GLY A 632 11.55 -30.81 -1.26
C GLY A 632 10.21 -30.21 -1.73
N THR A 633 10.05 -28.90 -1.77
CA THR A 633 8.82 -28.24 -2.24
C THR A 633 8.76 -28.22 -3.76
N ASP A 634 7.56 -28.23 -4.35
CA ASP A 634 7.38 -28.19 -5.80
C ASP A 634 8.03 -26.94 -6.44
N TRP A 635 8.03 -25.80 -5.74
CA TRP A 635 8.66 -24.58 -6.24
C TRP A 635 10.17 -24.76 -6.43
N VAL A 636 10.92 -25.13 -5.38
CA VAL A 636 12.37 -25.32 -5.51
C VAL A 636 12.75 -26.48 -6.41
N LEU A 637 11.99 -27.59 -6.40
CA LEU A 637 12.23 -28.71 -7.29
C LEU A 637 12.10 -28.30 -8.75
N GLY A 638 11.09 -27.51 -9.08
CA GLY A 638 10.90 -26.97 -10.42
C GLY A 638 11.99 -25.99 -10.85
N VAL A 639 12.40 -25.07 -9.97
CA VAL A 639 13.48 -24.12 -10.24
C VAL A 639 14.83 -24.84 -10.37
N LYS A 640 15.11 -25.82 -9.50
CA LYS A 640 16.28 -26.69 -9.61
C LYS A 640 16.31 -27.44 -10.95
N ALA A 641 15.23 -28.13 -11.31
CA ALA A 641 15.13 -28.88 -12.55
C ALA A 641 15.35 -27.96 -13.77
N ARG A 642 14.71 -26.79 -13.81
CA ARG A 642 14.95 -25.79 -14.86
C ARG A 642 16.41 -25.36 -14.97
N SER A 643 17.08 -25.14 -13.83
CA SER A 643 18.47 -24.72 -13.77
C SER A 643 19.42 -25.85 -14.14
N GLN A 644 19.11 -27.08 -13.74
CA GLN A 644 19.87 -28.28 -14.09
C GLN A 644 19.76 -28.59 -15.57
N ALA A 645 18.60 -28.40 -16.19
CA ALA A 645 18.39 -28.58 -17.61
C ALA A 645 19.30 -27.69 -18.47
N LEU A 646 19.63 -26.49 -18.01
CA LEU A 646 20.56 -25.57 -18.70
C LEU A 646 22.00 -26.13 -18.81
N LEU A 647 22.40 -26.99 -17.88
CA LEU A 647 23.73 -27.63 -17.78
C LEU A 647 23.74 -29.07 -18.27
N SER A 648 22.59 -29.58 -18.71
CA SER A 648 22.41 -30.95 -19.23
C SER A 648 22.29 -30.96 -20.74
N GLU A 649 22.54 -32.11 -21.37
CA GLU A 649 22.40 -32.32 -22.80
C GLU A 649 21.45 -33.48 -23.13
N GLY A 650 20.93 -33.51 -24.35
CA GLY A 650 20.11 -34.59 -24.90
C GLY A 650 18.87 -34.90 -24.05
N ASP A 651 18.57 -36.19 -23.90
CA ASP A 651 17.38 -36.68 -23.18
C ASP A 651 17.35 -36.25 -21.70
N ALA A 652 18.51 -36.12 -21.09
CA ALA A 652 18.61 -35.64 -19.69
C ALA A 652 18.14 -34.19 -19.53
N ALA A 653 18.50 -33.30 -20.46
CA ALA A 653 18.02 -31.93 -20.47
C ALA A 653 16.49 -31.89 -20.67
N GLU A 654 15.97 -32.66 -21.62
CA GLU A 654 14.54 -32.72 -21.88
C GLU A 654 13.75 -33.21 -20.66
N HIS A 655 14.23 -34.25 -20.02
CA HIS A 655 13.63 -34.78 -18.80
C HIS A 655 13.54 -33.71 -17.73
N GLN A 656 14.63 -32.98 -17.47
CA GLN A 656 14.67 -31.91 -16.47
C GLN A 656 13.73 -30.73 -16.81
N TYR A 657 13.60 -30.33 -18.09
CA TYR A 657 12.64 -29.30 -18.48
C TYR A 657 11.19 -29.72 -18.24
N ARG A 658 10.86 -30.99 -18.54
CA ARG A 658 9.52 -31.53 -18.28
C ARG A 658 9.22 -31.62 -16.78
N GLU A 659 10.18 -32.06 -15.97
CA GLU A 659 10.07 -32.03 -14.51
C GLU A 659 9.88 -30.60 -13.98
N ALA A 660 10.64 -29.64 -14.49
CA ALA A 660 10.50 -28.25 -14.11
C ALA A 660 9.06 -27.73 -14.34
N ILE A 661 8.51 -27.99 -15.52
CA ILE A 661 7.14 -27.58 -15.87
C ILE A 661 6.11 -28.33 -15.00
N ALA A 662 6.31 -29.62 -14.73
CA ALA A 662 5.40 -30.43 -13.92
C ALA A 662 5.34 -29.93 -12.46
N HIS A 663 6.51 -29.64 -11.88
CA HIS A 663 6.59 -29.10 -10.53
C HIS A 663 6.03 -27.68 -10.44
N LEU A 664 6.51 -26.75 -11.29
CA LEU A 664 6.07 -25.34 -11.26
C LEU A 664 4.59 -25.20 -11.62
N GLY A 665 4.04 -26.11 -12.43
CA GLY A 665 2.62 -26.15 -12.76
C GLY A 665 1.69 -26.35 -11.55
N LYS A 666 2.18 -26.94 -10.47
CA LYS A 666 1.45 -27.13 -9.21
C LYS A 666 1.51 -25.93 -8.26
N THR A 667 2.39 -24.97 -8.56
CA THR A 667 2.65 -23.79 -7.72
C THR A 667 1.91 -22.56 -8.19
N ARG A 668 1.92 -21.52 -7.37
CA ARG A 668 1.45 -20.17 -7.72
C ARG A 668 2.47 -19.37 -8.53
N MET A 669 3.71 -19.87 -8.67
CA MET A 669 4.85 -19.15 -9.24
C MET A 669 4.78 -19.11 -10.77
N ARG A 670 3.83 -18.34 -11.31
CA ARG A 670 3.55 -18.25 -12.74
C ARG A 670 4.70 -17.68 -13.55
N VAL A 671 5.48 -16.78 -12.97
CA VAL A 671 6.68 -16.21 -13.59
C VAL A 671 7.72 -17.31 -13.83
N ASP A 672 7.99 -18.15 -12.83
CA ASP A 672 8.94 -19.25 -12.97
C ASP A 672 8.46 -20.31 -13.96
N LEU A 673 7.16 -20.63 -13.98
CA LEU A 673 6.57 -21.54 -14.95
C LEU A 673 6.72 -21.02 -16.39
N ALA A 674 6.40 -19.76 -16.62
CA ALA A 674 6.53 -19.14 -17.94
C ALA A 674 7.98 -19.15 -18.44
N ARG A 675 8.94 -18.91 -17.54
CA ARG A 675 10.38 -19.01 -17.85
C ARG A 675 10.83 -20.45 -18.12
N ALA A 676 10.26 -21.44 -17.42
CA ALA A 676 10.56 -22.85 -17.72
C ALA A 676 10.12 -23.22 -19.14
N HIS A 677 8.93 -22.83 -19.57
CA HIS A 677 8.48 -22.98 -20.95
C HIS A 677 9.38 -22.26 -21.95
N LEU A 678 9.81 -21.03 -21.63
CA LEU A 678 10.70 -20.24 -22.49
C LEU A 678 12.04 -20.96 -22.71
N LEU A 679 12.71 -21.37 -21.62
CA LEU A 679 14.02 -22.00 -21.70
C LEU A 679 13.95 -23.38 -22.36
N TYR A 680 12.87 -24.14 -22.11
CA TYR A 680 12.64 -25.42 -22.80
C TYR A 680 12.43 -25.20 -24.29
N GLY A 681 11.64 -24.23 -24.70
CA GLY A 681 11.45 -23.91 -26.11
C GLY A 681 12.71 -23.43 -26.80
N GLU A 682 13.56 -22.65 -26.14
CA GLU A 682 14.87 -22.24 -26.64
C GLU A 682 15.81 -23.46 -26.83
N TRP A 683 15.78 -24.39 -25.88
CA TRP A 683 16.55 -25.63 -25.96
C TRP A 683 16.06 -26.49 -27.14
N LEU A 684 14.76 -26.77 -27.26
CA LEU A 684 14.15 -27.52 -28.37
C LEU A 684 14.52 -26.94 -29.76
N ARG A 685 14.59 -25.59 -29.86
CA ARG A 685 15.01 -24.93 -31.09
C ARG A 685 16.47 -25.24 -31.42
N ARG A 686 17.35 -25.28 -30.45
CA ARG A 686 18.77 -25.67 -30.65
C ARG A 686 18.89 -27.11 -31.06
N GLU A 687 18.05 -28.00 -30.51
CA GLU A 687 17.94 -29.41 -30.92
C GLU A 687 17.22 -29.59 -32.26
N ARG A 688 16.93 -28.49 -33.00
CA ARG A 688 16.25 -28.48 -34.31
C ARG A 688 14.82 -29.04 -34.28
N ARG A 689 14.21 -29.23 -33.15
CA ARG A 689 12.82 -29.68 -32.92
C ARG A 689 11.85 -28.48 -33.02
N ARG A 690 11.76 -27.92 -34.23
CA ARG A 690 11.05 -26.65 -34.47
C ARG A 690 9.58 -26.63 -34.10
N THR A 691 8.88 -27.77 -34.28
CA THR A 691 7.43 -27.85 -33.95
C THR A 691 7.21 -27.78 -32.47
N ASP A 692 7.91 -28.61 -31.69
CA ASP A 692 7.82 -28.65 -30.23
C ASP A 692 8.31 -27.32 -29.61
N ALA A 693 9.39 -26.76 -30.19
CA ALA A 693 9.90 -25.46 -29.79
C ALA A 693 8.83 -24.35 -29.91
N ARG A 694 8.10 -24.34 -31.04
CA ARG A 694 7.05 -23.35 -31.26
C ARG A 694 5.88 -23.47 -30.26
N GLU A 695 5.54 -24.69 -29.88
CA GLU A 695 4.50 -24.94 -28.88
C GLU A 695 4.90 -24.35 -27.52
N GLN A 696 6.09 -24.71 -27.02
CA GLN A 696 6.58 -24.23 -25.73
C GLN A 696 6.80 -22.70 -25.71
N LEU A 697 7.37 -22.14 -26.78
CA LEU A 697 7.62 -20.72 -26.91
C LEU A 697 6.33 -19.90 -27.02
N ARG A 698 5.27 -20.41 -27.65
CA ARG A 698 3.96 -19.75 -27.68
C ARG A 698 3.28 -19.78 -26.32
N THR A 699 3.38 -20.91 -25.61
CA THR A 699 2.90 -21.01 -24.23
C THR A 699 3.62 -20.00 -23.34
N ALA A 700 4.95 -19.94 -23.40
CA ALA A 700 5.74 -18.95 -22.67
C ALA A 700 5.34 -17.50 -23.03
N HIS A 701 5.25 -17.20 -24.33
CA HIS A 701 4.88 -15.88 -24.80
C HIS A 701 3.50 -15.43 -24.28
N GLY A 702 2.49 -16.32 -24.41
CA GLY A 702 1.14 -16.03 -23.92
C GLY A 702 1.07 -15.78 -22.41
N MET A 703 1.82 -16.58 -21.61
CA MET A 703 1.90 -16.37 -20.16
C MET A 703 2.60 -15.06 -19.82
N LEU A 704 3.72 -14.74 -20.49
CA LEU A 704 4.52 -13.54 -20.24
C LEU A 704 3.80 -12.26 -20.67
N GLU A 705 3.05 -12.29 -21.76
CA GLU A 705 2.16 -11.17 -22.17
C GLU A 705 1.03 -10.97 -21.15
N ALA A 706 0.37 -12.05 -20.73
CA ALA A 706 -0.73 -11.97 -19.77
C ALA A 706 -0.29 -11.40 -18.42
N THR A 707 0.96 -11.67 -18.02
CA THR A 707 1.55 -11.12 -16.79
C THR A 707 2.13 -9.72 -16.97
N GLY A 708 2.31 -9.22 -18.20
CA GLY A 708 2.91 -7.92 -18.49
C GLY A 708 4.45 -7.89 -18.41
N MET A 709 5.12 -9.04 -18.50
CA MET A 709 6.59 -9.17 -18.52
C MET A 709 7.15 -8.91 -19.93
N ALA A 710 7.13 -7.68 -20.38
CA ALA A 710 7.37 -7.31 -21.77
C ALA A 710 8.73 -7.76 -22.31
N ALA A 711 9.82 -7.63 -21.54
CA ALA A 711 11.17 -8.04 -22.01
C ALA A 711 11.25 -9.54 -22.27
N PHE A 712 10.73 -10.37 -21.37
CA PHE A 712 10.68 -11.82 -21.55
C PHE A 712 9.68 -12.22 -22.63
N ALA A 713 8.53 -11.55 -22.74
CA ALA A 713 7.56 -11.79 -23.81
C ALA A 713 8.16 -11.51 -25.17
N GLU A 714 8.91 -10.41 -25.32
CA GLU A 714 9.61 -10.10 -26.57
C GLU A 714 10.74 -11.10 -26.86
N ARG A 715 11.48 -11.55 -25.84
CA ARG A 715 12.46 -12.63 -25.98
C ARG A 715 11.78 -13.90 -26.52
N ALA A 716 10.66 -14.31 -25.93
CA ALA A 716 9.88 -15.45 -26.41
C ALA A 716 9.38 -15.26 -27.84
N ALA A 717 8.90 -14.08 -28.20
CA ALA A 717 8.45 -13.75 -29.56
C ALA A 717 9.59 -13.81 -30.58
N ARG A 718 10.80 -13.34 -30.23
CA ARG A 718 11.99 -13.48 -31.09
C ARG A 718 12.32 -14.95 -31.35
N GLU A 719 12.27 -15.77 -30.31
CA GLU A 719 12.52 -17.21 -30.41
C GLU A 719 11.46 -17.97 -31.24
N VAL A 720 10.16 -17.62 -31.12
CA VAL A 720 9.08 -18.12 -31.96
C VAL A 720 9.38 -17.83 -33.43
N ARG A 721 9.77 -16.61 -33.77
CA ARG A 721 10.13 -16.22 -35.15
C ARG A 721 11.36 -16.99 -35.65
N ALA A 722 12.38 -17.15 -34.80
CA ALA A 722 13.57 -17.94 -35.15
C ALA A 722 13.26 -19.44 -35.38
N ALA A 723 12.21 -19.96 -34.72
CA ALA A 723 11.71 -21.32 -34.97
C ALA A 723 10.81 -21.43 -36.21
N GLY A 724 10.67 -20.36 -37.01
CA GLY A 724 9.83 -20.32 -38.20
C GLY A 724 8.33 -20.22 -37.94
N GLY A 725 7.95 -19.70 -36.77
CA GLY A 725 6.58 -19.38 -36.38
C GLY A 725 6.29 -17.90 -36.50
N THR A 726 5.01 -17.56 -36.63
CA THR A 726 4.56 -16.21 -36.36
C THR A 726 4.21 -16.10 -34.87
N ALA A 727 4.83 -15.17 -34.15
CA ALA A 727 4.32 -14.72 -32.88
C ALA A 727 3.03 -13.96 -33.20
N HIS A 728 1.89 -14.65 -33.15
CA HIS A 728 0.64 -13.96 -33.09
C HIS A 728 0.63 -13.25 -31.73
N ARG A 729 0.69 -11.91 -31.73
CA ARG A 729 -0.03 -11.19 -30.70
C ARG A 729 -1.40 -11.85 -30.66
N ARG A 730 -1.79 -12.37 -29.55
CA ARG A 730 -3.17 -12.62 -29.24
C ARG A 730 -3.81 -11.23 -29.18
N THR A 731 -4.09 -10.67 -30.34
CA THR A 731 -5.25 -9.80 -30.43
C THR A 731 -6.35 -10.64 -29.84
N VAL A 732 -6.85 -10.28 -28.67
CA VAL A 732 -8.23 -10.55 -28.28
C VAL A 732 -9.00 -10.46 -29.59
N PRO A 733 -9.74 -11.53 -30.00
CA PRO A 733 -10.38 -11.51 -31.31
C PRO A 733 -11.04 -10.15 -31.40
N SER A 734 -10.51 -9.28 -32.22
CA SER A 734 -11.11 -8.00 -32.51
C SER A 734 -12.50 -8.38 -32.95
N ARG A 735 -13.47 -8.15 -32.06
CA ARG A 735 -14.85 -7.98 -32.49
C ARG A 735 -14.73 -7.18 -33.76
N HIS A 736 -15.36 -7.71 -34.82
CA HIS A 736 -15.55 -7.08 -36.10
C HIS A 736 -14.97 -5.67 -36.15
N GLU A 737 -14.12 -5.33 -37.11
CA GLU A 737 -13.53 -3.98 -37.24
C GLU A 737 -14.52 -2.97 -36.69
N GLU A 738 -14.23 -2.37 -35.53
CA GLU A 738 -15.23 -1.57 -34.80
C GLU A 738 -15.69 -0.46 -35.75
N LEU A 739 -17.01 -0.31 -35.86
CA LEU A 739 -17.58 0.78 -36.60
C LEU A 739 -17.08 2.09 -35.99
N THR A 740 -16.65 3.03 -36.79
CA THR A 740 -16.38 4.38 -36.31
C THR A 740 -17.66 4.99 -35.70
N ALA A 741 -17.51 5.98 -34.83
CA ALA A 741 -18.66 6.62 -34.18
C ALA A 741 -19.70 7.07 -35.18
N GLN A 742 -19.27 7.64 -36.32
CA GLN A 742 -20.15 8.06 -37.42
C GLN A 742 -20.81 6.87 -38.12
N GLU A 743 -20.07 5.81 -38.39
CA GLU A 743 -20.61 4.56 -38.96
C GLU A 743 -21.66 3.93 -38.03
N THR A 744 -21.38 3.93 -36.71
CA THR A 744 -22.28 3.41 -35.68
C THR A 744 -23.59 4.22 -35.64
N GLN A 745 -23.50 5.54 -35.72
CA GLN A 745 -24.63 6.43 -35.67
C GLN A 745 -25.50 6.27 -36.95
N ILE A 746 -24.87 6.23 -38.13
CA ILE A 746 -25.55 5.99 -39.40
C ILE A 746 -26.18 4.59 -39.41
N ALA A 747 -25.48 3.58 -38.90
CA ALA A 747 -25.98 2.21 -38.83
C ALA A 747 -27.19 2.10 -37.88
N ARG A 748 -27.17 2.78 -36.74
CA ARG A 748 -28.31 2.84 -35.79
C ARG A 748 -29.52 3.50 -36.43
N MET A 749 -29.34 4.67 -37.03
CA MET A 749 -30.44 5.38 -37.72
C MET A 749 -30.99 4.57 -38.88
N ALA A 750 -30.13 3.86 -39.63
CA ALA A 750 -30.53 2.96 -40.67
C ALA A 750 -31.26 1.72 -40.13
N ARG A 751 -30.86 1.15 -39.01
CA ARG A 751 -31.58 0.09 -38.32
C ARG A 751 -32.97 0.55 -37.89
N ASP A 752 -33.06 1.75 -37.37
CA ASP A 752 -34.30 2.34 -36.86
C ASP A 752 -35.25 2.81 -37.99
N GLY A 753 -34.96 2.43 -39.25
CA GLY A 753 -35.86 2.58 -40.39
C GLY A 753 -35.72 3.90 -41.15
N LEU A 754 -34.86 4.83 -40.79
CA LEU A 754 -34.68 6.10 -41.49
C LEU A 754 -34.06 5.90 -42.88
N SER A 755 -34.62 6.50 -43.93
CA SER A 755 -34.06 6.49 -45.28
C SER A 755 -32.73 7.28 -45.35
N ASN A 756 -31.90 7.04 -46.38
CA ASN A 756 -30.65 7.78 -46.58
C ASN A 756 -30.83 9.31 -46.64
N PRO A 757 -31.90 9.86 -47.31
CA PRO A 757 -32.18 11.30 -47.24
C PRO A 757 -32.53 11.82 -45.83
N GLU A 758 -33.26 11.05 -45.03
CA GLU A 758 -33.62 11.43 -43.65
C GLU A 758 -32.41 11.40 -42.72
N ILE A 759 -31.55 10.39 -42.85
CA ILE A 759 -30.26 10.34 -42.14
C ILE A 759 -29.37 11.50 -42.56
N ALA A 760 -29.32 11.78 -43.87
CA ALA A 760 -28.56 12.89 -44.43
C ALA A 760 -29.01 14.24 -43.84
N THR A 761 -30.32 14.47 -43.75
CA THR A 761 -30.88 15.68 -43.15
C THR A 761 -30.57 15.81 -41.68
N ARG A 762 -30.65 14.70 -40.88
CA ARG A 762 -30.37 14.71 -39.47
C ARG A 762 -28.88 14.91 -39.17
N LEU A 763 -28.00 14.40 -39.99
CA LEU A 763 -26.56 14.47 -39.80
C LEU A 763 -25.89 15.62 -40.58
N PHE A 764 -26.69 16.43 -41.35
CA PHE A 764 -26.18 17.54 -42.18
C PHE A 764 -25.11 17.12 -43.19
N ILE A 765 -25.23 15.91 -43.73
CA ILE A 765 -24.37 15.35 -44.78
C ILE A 765 -25.18 15.02 -46.06
N SER A 766 -24.50 14.67 -47.16
CA SER A 766 -25.21 14.27 -48.35
C SER A 766 -25.76 12.83 -48.27
N ALA A 767 -26.88 12.54 -48.92
CA ALA A 767 -27.41 11.17 -49.02
C ALA A 767 -26.39 10.20 -49.65
N ARG A 768 -25.48 10.71 -50.49
CA ARG A 768 -24.38 9.96 -51.09
C ARG A 768 -23.32 9.61 -50.05
N THR A 769 -23.05 10.48 -49.08
CA THR A 769 -22.15 10.25 -47.96
C THR A 769 -22.73 9.20 -47.02
N VAL A 770 -24.02 9.23 -46.73
CA VAL A 770 -24.71 8.18 -45.96
C VAL A 770 -24.56 6.81 -46.64
N GLN A 771 -24.79 6.75 -47.95
CA GLN A 771 -24.64 5.52 -48.74
C GLN A 771 -23.22 4.97 -48.72
N TYR A 772 -22.21 5.85 -48.75
CA TYR A 772 -20.80 5.48 -48.65
C TYR A 772 -20.49 4.85 -47.27
N HIS A 773 -20.94 5.48 -46.17
CA HIS A 773 -20.76 4.96 -44.84
C HIS A 773 -21.50 3.63 -44.60
N LEU A 774 -22.73 3.50 -45.09
CA LEU A 774 -23.48 2.24 -45.00
C LEU A 774 -22.79 1.09 -45.73
N ARG A 775 -22.14 1.35 -46.85
CA ARG A 775 -21.35 0.36 -47.56
C ARG A 775 -20.18 -0.13 -46.71
N LYS A 776 -19.47 0.79 -46.07
CA LYS A 776 -18.36 0.44 -45.12
C LYS A 776 -18.89 -0.35 -43.93
N VAL A 777 -20.01 0.09 -43.34
CA VAL A 777 -20.68 -0.61 -42.22
C VAL A 777 -21.01 -2.04 -42.61
N PHE A 778 -21.61 -2.25 -43.79
CA PHE A 778 -21.96 -3.60 -44.24
C PHE A 778 -20.74 -4.48 -44.43
N THR A 779 -19.67 -3.94 -44.98
CA THR A 779 -18.39 -4.67 -45.12
C THR A 779 -17.80 -5.04 -43.77
N LYS A 780 -17.77 -4.09 -42.81
CA LYS A 780 -17.20 -4.32 -41.43
C LYS A 780 -18.03 -5.29 -40.63
N LEU A 781 -19.36 -5.28 -40.78
CA LEU A 781 -20.27 -6.18 -40.05
C LEU A 781 -20.52 -7.51 -40.79
N GLY A 782 -19.95 -7.71 -41.97
CA GLY A 782 -20.16 -8.92 -42.77
C GLY A 782 -21.59 -9.13 -43.22
N ILE A 783 -22.35 -8.06 -43.42
CA ILE A 783 -23.76 -8.09 -43.86
C ILE A 783 -23.90 -7.56 -45.28
N THR A 784 -24.97 -7.97 -45.97
CA THR A 784 -25.20 -7.63 -47.37
C THR A 784 -26.43 -6.75 -47.56
N SER A 785 -27.26 -6.57 -46.52
CA SER A 785 -28.49 -5.79 -46.64
C SER A 785 -28.76 -5.00 -45.35
N ARG A 786 -29.50 -3.91 -45.52
CA ARG A 786 -29.93 -3.01 -44.43
C ARG A 786 -30.79 -3.72 -43.39
N THR A 787 -31.61 -4.67 -43.78
CA THR A 787 -32.47 -5.47 -42.89
C THR A 787 -31.68 -6.35 -41.91
N GLN A 788 -30.43 -6.64 -42.24
CA GLN A 788 -29.56 -7.44 -41.39
C GLN A 788 -28.94 -6.63 -40.24
N LEU A 789 -29.04 -5.30 -40.27
CA LEU A 789 -28.53 -4.42 -39.20
C LEU A 789 -29.23 -4.70 -37.85
N GLU A 790 -30.53 -5.01 -37.90
CA GLU A 790 -31.33 -5.31 -36.69
C GLU A 790 -30.82 -6.56 -35.92
N ARG A 791 -30.26 -7.53 -36.66
CA ARG A 791 -29.69 -8.78 -36.08
C ARG A 791 -28.29 -8.63 -35.50
N VAL A 792 -27.53 -7.65 -35.99
CA VAL A 792 -26.10 -7.53 -35.69
C VAL A 792 -25.80 -6.38 -34.74
N LEU A 793 -26.65 -5.37 -34.66
CA LEU A 793 -26.52 -4.26 -33.74
C LEU A 793 -27.55 -4.43 -32.60
N PRO A 794 -27.13 -4.70 -31.37
CA PRO A 794 -28.04 -4.82 -30.23
C PRO A 794 -28.83 -3.54 -30.03
N SER A 795 -30.09 -3.68 -29.62
CA SER A 795 -30.92 -2.56 -29.18
C SER A 795 -30.26 -1.95 -27.96
N GLY A 796 -29.72 -0.75 -28.07
CA GLY A 796 -29.21 -0.01 -26.91
C GLY A 796 -30.37 0.26 -25.95
N PRO A 797 -30.13 0.42 -24.65
CA PRO A 797 -31.16 0.79 -23.70
C PRO A 797 -31.76 2.12 -24.15
N HIS A 798 -33.09 2.14 -24.31
CA HIS A 798 -33.85 3.37 -24.52
C HIS A 798 -33.61 4.31 -23.34
N GLY A 799 -33.39 5.53 -23.66
CA GLY A 799 -33.08 6.71 -22.92
C GLY A 799 -33.49 6.79 -21.44
N LEU A 800 -32.62 7.44 -20.73
CA LEU A 800 -33.01 8.47 -19.75
C LEU A 800 -31.95 9.55 -19.79
#